data_8ae8c86e81dcbced00c112218417401d
#
_entry.id   8ae8c86e81dcbced00c112218417401d
#
_cell.length_a   1.000
_cell.length_b   1.000
_cell.length_c   1.000
_cell.angle_alpha   90.00
_cell.angle_beta   90.00
_cell.angle_gamma   90.00
#
_symmetry.space_group_name_H-M   'P 1'
#
loop_
_entity.id
_entity.type
_entity.pdbx_description
1 polymer ?
#
loop_
_entity_poly.entity_id
_entity_poly.type
_entity_poly.pdbx_seq_one_letter_code
_entity_poly.pdbx_strand_id
1 'polypeptide(L)'
;VSGQATLPGTGEFAGTLEIRHVIFRAEDDGYAVLEVLDPESGDEFTLVGPVGHLNEGENAAVEGEWQEHAKYGPQVRARGARPMDPTSREGQLAYLTTLRFIGPARAERLLARHGAAVLEVISANPYPTFKALRGLSASQAEAATESWHASRAVRDLHVQLAPHGLAHLAARLHAKYGQDAMRVLHEDPYSLTEVEGVGFARADVIALAADVPAESPRRAQAAAAFALSEAERQGHTHLPLGELRRRSAVLLGLDPDPEVLLDAEGLVAEEDRVYREPTRASEVWVAETLRARAASEPHLDHDPGTEARDGLTEEQWAAVRGAFAARLSILTGGPGVGKTVCTRAIVAEARKADLRISLCAPTGRAARRMEEATGHTAATIHRLLEWTQAGEPKHRPGHPLPADLVVVDEASMLNLRLAEVLLGGLAETTHVVFVGDADQLPPVGAGKPFADLIAAGIAQVTRLTQIFRQAARSMITTAAHEVNRGRPPHLEPEADQERDFHFLERRTPERALEAVVELVAERVPDGLGLDPVRDVQVLAPMYKTAVGIDVLNERLQARLNPDGRPALNDRFRVGDRLIQTRNAHELGLMNGSICFLAEDDPDEEAVVLETDDGGSLVVPYDEAADLRLAYAISVHKSQGCEVPVVVCVCHRSHSRLLSRPLLYTAITRAKRTCVLVGERGALELAVRRDDAGTRFSSLAARLALKN
;
A
#
# COMPACT_ATOMS: atom_id res chain seq x y z
N VAL A 1 15.34 -42.47 -33.37
CA VAL A 1 16.15 -42.97 -32.26
C VAL A 1 15.21 -43.10 -31.07
N SER A 2 15.07 -44.31 -30.58
CA SER A 2 14.16 -44.83 -29.58
C SER A 2 14.15 -43.97 -28.29
N GLY A 3 12.97 -43.46 -27.95
CA GLY A 3 12.69 -42.88 -26.62
C GLY A 3 12.74 -43.96 -25.54
N GLN A 4 13.62 -43.83 -24.62
CA GLN A 4 13.55 -44.53 -23.33
C GLN A 4 12.48 -43.81 -22.50
N ALA A 5 11.39 -44.53 -22.20
CA ALA A 5 10.44 -44.15 -21.19
C ALA A 5 11.14 -44.10 -19.83
N THR A 6 11.45 -42.94 -19.32
CA THR A 6 11.90 -42.76 -17.93
C THR A 6 10.70 -42.99 -17.02
N LEU A 7 10.88 -43.87 -16.04
CA LEU A 7 9.89 -44.12 -14.98
C LEU A 7 9.43 -42.79 -14.31
N PRO A 8 8.15 -42.61 -14.01
CA PRO A 8 7.68 -41.43 -13.29
C PRO A 8 8.42 -41.28 -11.97
N GLY A 9 9.17 -40.16 -11.81
CA GLY A 9 9.76 -39.81 -10.52
C GLY A 9 11.25 -39.43 -10.49
N THR A 10 12.01 -39.54 -11.59
CA THR A 10 13.42 -39.13 -11.59
C THR A 10 13.88 -38.57 -12.95
N GLY A 11 14.44 -37.36 -12.97
CA GLY A 11 15.07 -36.76 -14.14
C GLY A 11 14.37 -35.53 -14.69
N GLU A 12 14.87 -35.03 -15.81
CA GLU A 12 14.27 -33.88 -16.51
C GLU A 12 12.95 -34.31 -17.19
N PHE A 13 12.00 -33.40 -17.15
CA PHE A 13 10.72 -33.52 -17.82
C PHE A 13 10.62 -32.47 -18.94
N ALA A 14 10.22 -32.88 -20.11
CA ALA A 14 9.83 -31.98 -21.21
C ALA A 14 8.69 -32.63 -21.99
N GLY A 15 7.53 -31.98 -22.01
CA GLY A 15 6.33 -32.54 -22.67
C GLY A 15 5.20 -31.52 -22.78
N THR A 16 4.14 -31.92 -23.52
CA THR A 16 2.90 -31.13 -23.60
C THR A 16 1.90 -31.74 -22.65
N LEU A 17 1.37 -30.93 -21.75
CA LEU A 17 0.41 -31.34 -20.72
C LEU A 17 -0.93 -30.62 -20.93
N GLU A 18 -2.03 -31.30 -20.61
CA GLU A 18 -3.37 -30.71 -20.51
C GLU A 18 -3.66 -30.40 -19.04
N ILE A 19 -4.09 -29.17 -18.74
CA ILE A 19 -4.42 -28.73 -17.40
C ILE A 19 -5.82 -29.23 -17.05
N ARG A 20 -5.94 -30.09 -16.04
CA ARG A 20 -7.21 -30.66 -15.58
C ARG A 20 -7.86 -29.80 -14.51
N HIS A 21 -7.13 -29.53 -13.44
CA HIS A 21 -7.61 -28.73 -12.31
C HIS A 21 -6.55 -27.80 -11.74
N VAL A 22 -6.98 -26.63 -11.27
CA VAL A 22 -6.15 -25.69 -10.49
C VAL A 22 -6.37 -25.98 -9.01
N ILE A 23 -5.45 -26.74 -8.38
CA ILE A 23 -5.53 -27.10 -6.96
C ILE A 23 -5.22 -25.89 -6.07
N PHE A 24 -4.20 -25.09 -6.45
CA PHE A 24 -3.78 -23.90 -5.74
C PHE A 24 -3.13 -22.90 -6.69
N ARG A 25 -3.38 -21.61 -6.47
CA ARG A 25 -2.74 -20.51 -7.20
C ARG A 25 -2.39 -19.39 -6.21
N ALA A 26 -1.10 -19.02 -6.15
CA ALA A 26 -0.64 -17.88 -5.38
C ALA A 26 -0.94 -16.57 -6.11
N GLU A 27 -1.32 -15.52 -5.38
CA GLU A 27 -1.72 -14.23 -5.95
C GLU A 27 -0.55 -13.41 -6.51
N ASP A 28 0.66 -13.51 -5.92
CA ASP A 28 1.73 -12.52 -6.16
C ASP A 28 2.95 -12.99 -6.95
N ASP A 29 3.27 -14.28 -6.97
CA ASP A 29 4.52 -14.79 -7.53
C ASP A 29 4.37 -15.73 -8.72
N GLY A 30 3.13 -15.94 -9.17
CA GLY A 30 2.82 -16.83 -10.29
C GLY A 30 2.98 -18.33 -9.97
N TYR A 31 3.18 -18.68 -8.69
CA TYR A 31 3.25 -20.07 -8.27
C TYR A 31 1.87 -20.72 -8.27
N ALA A 32 1.77 -21.94 -8.81
CA ALA A 32 0.54 -22.74 -8.72
C ALA A 32 0.87 -24.22 -8.55
N VAL A 33 -0.15 -24.95 -8.10
CA VAL A 33 -0.22 -26.40 -8.05
C VAL A 33 -1.39 -26.83 -8.94
N LEU A 34 -1.08 -27.53 -10.01
CA LEU A 34 -2.03 -27.94 -11.03
C LEU A 34 -2.09 -29.47 -11.13
N GLU A 35 -3.26 -30.02 -11.34
CA GLU A 35 -3.43 -31.38 -11.77
C GLU A 35 -3.41 -31.42 -13.30
N VAL A 36 -2.54 -32.24 -13.87
CA VAL A 36 -2.28 -32.27 -15.30
C VAL A 36 -2.37 -33.70 -15.85
N LEU A 37 -2.75 -33.80 -17.11
CA LEU A 37 -2.73 -35.02 -17.89
C LEU A 37 -1.65 -34.93 -18.97
N ASP A 38 -0.83 -35.94 -19.07
CA ASP A 38 0.04 -36.14 -20.24
C ASP A 38 -0.77 -36.88 -21.33
N PRO A 39 -1.13 -36.23 -22.44
CA PRO A 39 -1.93 -36.86 -23.49
C PRO A 39 -1.21 -37.95 -24.26
N GLU A 40 0.15 -38.04 -24.16
CA GLU A 40 0.92 -39.08 -24.84
C GLU A 40 0.97 -40.37 -24.03
N SER A 41 1.17 -40.29 -22.72
CA SER A 41 1.23 -41.43 -21.80
C SER A 41 -0.12 -41.80 -21.20
N GLY A 42 -1.02 -40.82 -21.06
CA GLY A 42 -2.28 -40.97 -20.35
C GLY A 42 -2.14 -40.86 -18.82
N ASP A 43 -0.97 -40.47 -18.34
CA ASP A 43 -0.72 -40.35 -16.91
C ASP A 43 -1.19 -38.99 -16.35
N GLU A 44 -1.80 -39.05 -15.18
CA GLU A 44 -2.18 -37.84 -14.40
C GLU A 44 -1.20 -37.66 -13.25
N PHE A 45 -0.71 -36.42 -13.07
CA PHE A 45 0.21 -36.05 -11.98
C PHE A 45 0.13 -34.58 -11.64
N THR A 46 0.84 -34.17 -10.59
CA THR A 46 0.85 -32.79 -10.13
C THR A 46 1.99 -31.99 -10.77
N LEU A 47 1.67 -30.82 -11.31
CA LEU A 47 2.61 -29.82 -11.81
C LEU A 47 2.69 -28.66 -10.82
N VAL A 48 3.91 -28.31 -10.40
CA VAL A 48 4.14 -27.22 -9.42
C VAL A 48 5.17 -26.23 -9.94
N GLY A 49 5.05 -24.96 -9.60
CA GLY A 49 6.04 -23.93 -9.98
C GLY A 49 5.41 -22.66 -10.50
N PRO A 50 6.14 -21.86 -11.35
CA PRO A 50 5.67 -20.62 -11.91
C PRO A 50 4.64 -20.83 -13.06
N VAL A 51 3.60 -21.59 -12.78
CA VAL A 51 2.58 -22.06 -13.73
C VAL A 51 1.19 -21.45 -13.45
N GLY A 52 1.10 -20.45 -12.58
CA GLY A 52 -0.15 -19.81 -12.18
C GLY A 52 -0.89 -19.05 -13.29
N HIS A 53 -0.29 -18.90 -14.45
CA HIS A 53 -0.89 -18.30 -15.64
C HIS A 53 -1.67 -19.29 -16.51
N LEU A 54 -1.58 -20.60 -16.22
CA LEU A 54 -2.29 -21.64 -16.94
C LEU A 54 -3.69 -21.85 -16.36
N ASN A 55 -4.66 -22.12 -17.23
CA ASN A 55 -6.05 -22.34 -16.85
C ASN A 55 -6.52 -23.75 -17.19
N GLU A 56 -7.60 -24.19 -16.54
CA GLU A 56 -8.22 -25.48 -16.80
C GLU A 56 -8.64 -25.62 -18.27
N GLY A 57 -8.37 -26.78 -18.84
CA GLY A 57 -8.65 -27.10 -20.25
C GLY A 57 -7.60 -26.55 -21.23
N GLU A 58 -6.60 -25.79 -20.81
CA GLU A 58 -5.50 -25.36 -21.67
C GLU A 58 -4.44 -26.46 -21.81
N ASN A 59 -3.74 -26.43 -22.95
CA ASN A 59 -2.51 -27.19 -23.12
C ASN A 59 -1.30 -26.32 -22.84
N ALA A 60 -0.23 -26.91 -22.30
CA ALA A 60 1.01 -26.21 -22.06
C ALA A 60 2.23 -27.08 -22.41
N ALA A 61 3.20 -26.51 -23.11
CA ALA A 61 4.53 -27.11 -23.23
C ALA A 61 5.31 -26.77 -21.93
N VAL A 62 5.72 -27.81 -21.21
CA VAL A 62 6.33 -27.70 -19.88
C VAL A 62 7.74 -28.26 -19.91
N GLU A 63 8.67 -27.53 -19.32
CA GLU A 63 10.02 -28.00 -19.00
C GLU A 63 10.22 -27.95 -17.48
N GLY A 64 10.74 -29.03 -16.91
CA GLY A 64 10.87 -29.13 -15.46
C GLY A 64 11.69 -30.34 -15.00
N GLU A 65 11.57 -30.66 -13.74
CA GLU A 65 12.22 -31.80 -13.10
C GLU A 65 11.22 -32.58 -12.26
N TRP A 66 11.30 -33.91 -12.34
CA TRP A 66 10.57 -34.76 -11.44
C TRP A 66 11.10 -34.64 -10.02
N GLN A 67 10.20 -34.46 -9.06
CA GLN A 67 10.50 -34.41 -7.62
C GLN A 67 9.50 -35.28 -6.87
N GLU A 68 9.96 -35.92 -5.80
CA GLU A 68 9.08 -36.65 -4.90
C GLU A 68 8.75 -35.78 -3.68
N HIS A 69 7.50 -35.47 -3.51
CA HIS A 69 7.03 -34.71 -2.34
C HIS A 69 6.55 -35.65 -1.25
N ALA A 70 7.08 -35.52 -0.02
CA ALA A 70 6.83 -36.44 1.10
C ALA A 70 5.34 -36.66 1.45
N LYS A 71 4.45 -35.72 1.09
CA LYS A 71 2.99 -35.78 1.39
C LYS A 71 2.14 -36.03 0.13
N TYR A 72 2.58 -35.57 -1.03
CA TYR A 72 1.76 -35.51 -2.25
C TYR A 72 2.28 -36.42 -3.38
N GLY A 73 3.36 -37.21 -3.13
CA GLY A 73 3.91 -38.13 -4.12
C GLY A 73 4.70 -37.47 -5.25
N PRO A 74 4.85 -38.20 -6.39
CA PRO A 74 5.60 -37.68 -7.52
C PRO A 74 4.92 -36.47 -8.17
N GLN A 75 5.73 -35.41 -8.40
CA GLN A 75 5.29 -34.17 -9.04
C GLN A 75 6.35 -33.64 -9.96
N VAL A 76 5.97 -32.91 -10.99
CA VAL A 76 6.90 -32.18 -11.85
C VAL A 76 7.00 -30.75 -11.33
N ARG A 77 8.24 -30.32 -11.01
CA ARG A 77 8.53 -28.92 -10.74
C ARG A 77 8.89 -28.21 -12.03
N ALA A 78 7.97 -27.39 -12.53
CA ALA A 78 8.19 -26.60 -13.73
C ALA A 78 9.30 -25.56 -13.52
N ARG A 79 10.24 -25.50 -14.47
CA ARG A 79 11.15 -24.35 -14.65
C ARG A 79 10.49 -23.27 -15.50
N GLY A 80 9.64 -23.68 -16.46
CA GLY A 80 8.84 -22.82 -17.30
C GLY A 80 7.69 -23.60 -17.93
N ALA A 81 6.60 -22.92 -18.24
CA ALA A 81 5.49 -23.48 -18.96
C ALA A 81 4.96 -22.47 -19.98
N ARG A 82 4.79 -22.90 -21.22
CA ARG A 82 4.32 -22.06 -22.32
C ARG A 82 2.90 -22.52 -22.72
N PRO A 83 1.90 -21.64 -22.60
CA PRO A 83 0.52 -21.99 -22.99
C PRO A 83 0.43 -22.28 -24.48
N MET A 84 -0.34 -23.32 -24.82
CA MET A 84 -0.64 -23.74 -26.17
C MET A 84 -2.15 -23.72 -26.40
N ASP A 85 -2.57 -23.59 -27.66
CA ASP A 85 -3.99 -23.66 -28.00
C ASP A 85 -4.55 -25.00 -27.57
N PRO A 86 -5.75 -25.02 -26.92
CA PRO A 86 -6.37 -26.26 -26.53
C PRO A 86 -6.76 -27.10 -27.79
N THR A 87 -6.37 -28.36 -27.78
CA THR A 87 -6.64 -29.32 -28.88
C THR A 87 -7.82 -30.20 -28.55
N SER A 88 -8.11 -30.43 -27.27
CA SER A 88 -9.30 -31.18 -26.87
C SER A 88 -10.57 -30.34 -27.05
N ARG A 89 -11.71 -31.01 -27.28
CA ARG A 89 -13.00 -30.35 -27.43
C ARG A 89 -13.41 -29.63 -26.15
N GLU A 90 -13.18 -30.28 -25.00
CA GLU A 90 -13.44 -29.75 -23.67
C GLU A 90 -12.59 -28.49 -23.42
N GLY A 91 -11.31 -28.53 -23.73
CA GLY A 91 -10.39 -27.39 -23.58
C GLY A 91 -10.78 -26.21 -24.47
N GLN A 92 -11.17 -26.49 -25.75
CA GLN A 92 -11.66 -25.44 -26.64
C GLN A 92 -12.98 -24.82 -26.15
N LEU A 93 -13.87 -25.64 -25.57
CA LEU A 93 -15.11 -25.16 -24.96
C LEU A 93 -14.81 -24.24 -23.76
N ALA A 94 -13.98 -24.70 -22.84
CA ALA A 94 -13.56 -23.93 -21.68
C ALA A 94 -12.92 -22.58 -22.09
N TYR A 95 -11.98 -22.60 -23.04
CA TYR A 95 -11.34 -21.40 -23.55
C TYR A 95 -12.33 -20.40 -24.18
N LEU A 96 -13.26 -20.87 -25.03
CA LEU A 96 -14.26 -20.02 -25.67
C LEU A 96 -15.23 -19.40 -24.65
N THR A 97 -15.52 -20.07 -23.55
CA THR A 97 -16.42 -19.55 -22.50
C THR A 97 -15.80 -18.43 -21.67
N THR A 98 -14.47 -18.25 -21.70
CA THR A 98 -13.80 -17.10 -21.04
C THR A 98 -14.03 -15.79 -21.79
N LEU A 99 -14.48 -15.85 -23.06
CA LEU A 99 -14.70 -14.66 -23.88
C LEU A 99 -16.00 -13.95 -23.50
N ARG A 100 -15.97 -12.62 -23.46
CA ARG A 100 -17.16 -11.81 -23.17
C ARG A 100 -18.32 -12.17 -24.08
N PHE A 101 -19.50 -12.36 -23.51
CA PHE A 101 -20.73 -12.72 -24.20
C PHE A 101 -20.73 -14.09 -24.92
N ILE A 102 -19.68 -14.90 -24.75
CA ILE A 102 -19.60 -16.25 -25.31
C ILE A 102 -19.78 -17.29 -24.18
N GLY A 103 -20.99 -17.44 -23.69
CA GLY A 103 -21.30 -18.50 -22.73
C GLY A 103 -21.33 -19.91 -23.35
N PRO A 104 -21.48 -20.97 -22.51
CA PRO A 104 -21.37 -22.38 -22.94
C PRO A 104 -22.20 -22.72 -24.18
N ALA A 105 -23.47 -22.26 -24.25
CA ALA A 105 -24.36 -22.56 -25.39
C ALA A 105 -23.89 -21.92 -26.71
N ARG A 106 -23.20 -20.78 -26.67
CA ARG A 106 -22.64 -20.13 -27.87
C ARG A 106 -21.31 -20.76 -28.27
N ALA A 107 -20.46 -21.08 -27.29
CA ALA A 107 -19.22 -21.82 -27.51
C ALA A 107 -19.48 -23.19 -28.15
N GLU A 108 -20.48 -23.96 -27.67
CA GLU A 108 -20.91 -25.22 -28.27
C GLU A 108 -21.36 -25.06 -29.73
N ARG A 109 -22.06 -23.97 -30.06
CA ARG A 109 -22.46 -23.70 -31.46
C ARG A 109 -21.26 -23.38 -32.34
N LEU A 110 -20.27 -22.71 -31.87
CA LEU A 110 -19.01 -22.45 -32.59
C LEU A 110 -18.28 -23.76 -32.87
N LEU A 111 -18.14 -24.62 -31.86
CA LEU A 111 -17.53 -25.93 -31.96
C LEU A 111 -18.33 -26.88 -32.92
N ALA A 112 -19.64 -26.89 -32.82
CA ALA A 112 -20.48 -27.68 -33.70
C ALA A 112 -20.38 -27.24 -35.18
N ARG A 113 -20.13 -25.94 -35.44
CA ARG A 113 -20.04 -25.39 -36.78
C ARG A 113 -18.66 -25.54 -37.41
N HIS A 114 -17.59 -25.37 -36.61
CA HIS A 114 -16.22 -25.26 -37.10
C HIS A 114 -15.32 -26.43 -36.68
N GLY A 115 -15.79 -27.30 -35.78
CA GLY A 115 -15.02 -28.45 -35.28
C GLY A 115 -13.74 -28.06 -34.61
N ALA A 116 -12.71 -28.89 -34.74
CA ALA A 116 -11.38 -28.64 -34.16
C ALA A 116 -10.67 -27.37 -34.69
N ALA A 117 -11.07 -26.87 -35.87
CA ALA A 117 -10.47 -25.65 -36.46
C ALA A 117 -11.14 -24.36 -35.95
N VAL A 118 -11.98 -24.40 -34.92
CA VAL A 118 -12.74 -23.24 -34.41
C VAL A 118 -11.84 -22.05 -34.04
N LEU A 119 -10.72 -22.29 -33.39
CA LEU A 119 -9.79 -21.21 -32.94
C LEU A 119 -9.07 -20.58 -34.14
N GLU A 120 -8.71 -21.37 -35.16
CA GLU A 120 -8.11 -20.87 -36.40
C GLU A 120 -9.11 -20.00 -37.19
N VAL A 121 -10.38 -20.45 -37.30
CA VAL A 121 -11.45 -19.70 -37.97
C VAL A 121 -11.70 -18.34 -37.24
N ILE A 122 -11.77 -18.37 -35.92
CA ILE A 122 -11.92 -17.14 -35.15
C ILE A 122 -10.70 -16.23 -35.33
N SER A 123 -9.49 -16.77 -35.29
CA SER A 123 -8.25 -15.98 -35.48
C SER A 123 -8.22 -15.29 -36.85
N ALA A 124 -8.69 -15.97 -37.90
CA ALA A 124 -8.73 -15.42 -39.25
C ALA A 124 -9.78 -14.29 -39.41
N ASN A 125 -10.94 -14.43 -38.78
CA ASN A 125 -12.07 -13.51 -38.95
C ASN A 125 -12.92 -13.42 -37.64
N PRO A 126 -12.44 -12.75 -36.57
CA PRO A 126 -13.11 -12.76 -35.25
C PRO A 126 -14.53 -12.17 -35.31
N TYR A 127 -14.66 -10.91 -35.73
CA TYR A 127 -15.94 -10.20 -35.73
C TYR A 127 -17.02 -10.88 -36.59
N PRO A 128 -16.77 -11.25 -37.87
CA PRO A 128 -17.76 -12.00 -38.67
C PRO A 128 -18.18 -13.31 -38.03
N THR A 129 -17.24 -14.02 -37.40
CA THR A 129 -17.52 -15.33 -36.77
C THR A 129 -18.43 -15.14 -35.55
N PHE A 130 -18.17 -14.19 -34.69
CA PHE A 130 -19.03 -13.91 -33.55
C PHE A 130 -20.37 -13.29 -33.95
N LYS A 131 -20.36 -12.37 -34.93
CA LYS A 131 -21.59 -11.75 -35.43
C LYS A 131 -22.56 -12.75 -36.06
N ALA A 132 -22.07 -13.88 -36.59
CA ALA A 132 -22.89 -14.95 -37.14
C ALA A 132 -23.63 -15.79 -36.08
N LEU A 133 -23.33 -15.59 -34.78
CA LEU A 133 -24.00 -16.26 -33.68
C LEU A 133 -25.38 -15.65 -33.43
N ARG A 134 -26.40 -16.54 -33.46
CA ARG A 134 -27.80 -16.13 -33.24
C ARG A 134 -27.97 -15.54 -31.83
N GLY A 135 -28.57 -14.35 -31.75
CA GLY A 135 -28.86 -13.67 -30.48
C GLY A 135 -27.69 -12.86 -29.91
N LEU A 136 -26.67 -12.58 -30.73
CA LEU A 136 -25.61 -11.64 -30.39
C LEU A 136 -25.85 -10.30 -31.11
N SER A 137 -25.88 -9.18 -30.36
CA SER A 137 -25.97 -7.84 -30.96
C SER A 137 -24.65 -7.45 -31.65
N ALA A 138 -24.64 -6.39 -32.44
CA ALA A 138 -23.39 -5.89 -33.04
C ALA A 138 -22.37 -5.48 -31.99
N SER A 139 -22.81 -4.73 -30.95
CA SER A 139 -21.95 -4.29 -29.84
C SER A 139 -21.40 -5.45 -29.00
N GLN A 140 -22.21 -6.49 -28.80
CA GLN A 140 -21.74 -7.70 -28.11
C GLN A 140 -20.74 -8.50 -28.97
N ALA A 141 -20.89 -8.53 -30.28
CA ALA A 141 -19.92 -9.16 -31.17
C ALA A 141 -18.60 -8.39 -31.22
N GLU A 142 -18.65 -7.04 -31.15
CA GLU A 142 -17.48 -6.20 -31.00
C GLU A 142 -16.76 -6.49 -29.68
N ALA A 143 -17.47 -6.50 -28.55
CA ALA A 143 -16.90 -6.80 -27.25
C ALA A 143 -16.32 -8.22 -27.14
N ALA A 144 -16.93 -9.22 -27.80
CA ALA A 144 -16.38 -10.57 -27.90
C ALA A 144 -15.08 -10.58 -28.74
N THR A 145 -15.02 -9.76 -29.80
CA THR A 145 -13.85 -9.60 -30.66
C THR A 145 -12.70 -8.94 -29.90
N GLU A 146 -12.97 -7.88 -29.14
CA GLU A 146 -11.99 -7.22 -28.27
C GLU A 146 -11.46 -8.19 -27.22
N SER A 147 -12.37 -8.97 -26.57
CA SER A 147 -11.99 -10.00 -25.60
C SER A 147 -11.11 -11.08 -26.20
N TRP A 148 -11.37 -11.50 -27.45
CA TRP A 148 -10.52 -12.42 -28.21
C TRP A 148 -9.12 -11.85 -28.44
N HIS A 149 -9.03 -10.62 -28.94
CA HIS A 149 -7.73 -9.98 -29.20
C HIS A 149 -6.94 -9.79 -27.89
N ALA A 150 -7.60 -9.39 -26.80
CA ALA A 150 -6.97 -9.26 -25.50
C ALA A 150 -6.43 -10.61 -24.99
N SER A 151 -7.22 -11.67 -25.10
CA SER A 151 -6.79 -13.03 -24.69
C SER A 151 -5.58 -13.52 -25.51
N ARG A 152 -5.56 -13.25 -26.83
CA ARG A 152 -4.42 -13.59 -27.69
C ARG A 152 -3.17 -12.77 -27.35
N ALA A 153 -3.30 -11.45 -27.14
CA ALA A 153 -2.19 -10.60 -26.76
C ALA A 153 -1.55 -11.02 -25.42
N VAL A 154 -2.38 -11.36 -24.43
CA VAL A 154 -1.89 -11.89 -23.15
C VAL A 154 -1.16 -13.23 -23.35
N ARG A 155 -1.68 -14.10 -24.22
CA ARG A 155 -1.02 -15.38 -24.52
C ARG A 155 0.34 -15.18 -25.20
N ASP A 156 0.45 -14.27 -26.16
CA ASP A 156 1.71 -13.96 -26.84
C ASP A 156 2.75 -13.42 -25.83
N LEU A 157 2.30 -12.59 -24.90
CA LEU A 157 3.14 -12.14 -23.78
C LEU A 157 3.56 -13.31 -22.87
N HIS A 158 2.67 -14.25 -22.57
CA HIS A 158 3.03 -15.47 -21.81
C HIS A 158 4.15 -16.25 -22.51
N VAL A 159 4.04 -16.45 -23.81
CA VAL A 159 5.05 -17.18 -24.61
C VAL A 159 6.41 -16.50 -24.52
N GLN A 160 6.46 -15.17 -24.58
CA GLN A 160 7.73 -14.41 -24.50
C GLN A 160 8.30 -14.37 -23.07
N LEU A 161 7.44 -14.29 -22.08
CA LEU A 161 7.87 -14.13 -20.67
C LEU A 161 8.16 -15.47 -19.97
N ALA A 162 7.58 -16.58 -20.47
CA ALA A 162 7.74 -17.90 -19.85
C ALA A 162 9.20 -18.38 -19.72
N PRO A 163 10.07 -18.22 -20.74
CA PRO A 163 11.49 -18.61 -20.62
C PRO A 163 12.25 -17.90 -19.48
N HIS A 164 11.75 -16.74 -19.06
CA HIS A 164 12.33 -15.92 -17.99
C HIS A 164 11.64 -16.11 -16.62
N GLY A 165 10.67 -17.03 -16.51
CA GLY A 165 9.88 -17.23 -15.29
C GLY A 165 8.92 -16.08 -14.97
N LEU A 166 8.61 -15.22 -15.95
CA LEU A 166 7.84 -13.97 -15.78
C LEU A 166 6.44 -14.03 -16.44
N ALA A 167 5.99 -15.21 -16.88
CA ALA A 167 4.70 -15.39 -17.54
C ALA A 167 3.52 -14.80 -16.75
N HIS A 168 3.55 -14.87 -15.40
CA HIS A 168 2.53 -14.32 -14.51
C HIS A 168 2.33 -12.79 -14.62
N LEU A 169 3.27 -12.08 -15.27
CA LEU A 169 3.16 -10.63 -15.50
C LEU A 169 2.40 -10.26 -16.76
N ALA A 170 2.10 -11.20 -17.64
CA ALA A 170 1.51 -10.95 -18.97
C ALA A 170 0.19 -10.17 -18.89
N ALA A 171 -0.72 -10.58 -17.99
CA ALA A 171 -2.00 -9.89 -17.80
C ALA A 171 -1.83 -8.45 -17.29
N ARG A 172 -0.90 -8.22 -16.37
CA ARG A 172 -0.58 -6.86 -15.85
C ARG A 172 0.03 -5.96 -16.92
N LEU A 173 0.92 -6.51 -17.75
CA LEU A 173 1.51 -5.80 -18.88
C LEU A 173 0.45 -5.42 -19.92
N HIS A 174 -0.42 -6.36 -20.25
CA HIS A 174 -1.52 -6.08 -21.17
C HIS A 174 -2.52 -5.06 -20.60
N ALA A 175 -2.83 -5.13 -19.31
CA ALA A 175 -3.71 -4.15 -18.66
C ALA A 175 -3.13 -2.72 -18.71
N LYS A 176 -1.79 -2.56 -18.61
CA LYS A 176 -1.13 -1.26 -18.66
C LYS A 176 -0.89 -0.74 -20.08
N TYR A 177 -0.40 -1.59 -20.98
CA TYR A 177 0.07 -1.19 -22.30
C TYR A 177 -0.86 -1.63 -23.46
N GLY A 178 -1.90 -2.41 -23.16
CA GLY A 178 -2.82 -2.91 -24.16
C GLY A 178 -2.11 -3.68 -25.29
N GLN A 179 -2.42 -3.32 -26.54
CA GLN A 179 -1.81 -3.91 -27.74
C GLN A 179 -0.33 -3.54 -27.92
N ASP A 180 0.14 -2.47 -27.28
CA ASP A 180 1.54 -2.03 -27.34
C ASP A 180 2.47 -2.87 -26.43
N ALA A 181 1.92 -3.73 -25.57
CA ALA A 181 2.70 -4.47 -24.58
C ALA A 181 3.85 -5.29 -25.21
N MET A 182 3.63 -5.94 -26.35
CA MET A 182 4.68 -6.67 -27.07
C MET A 182 5.76 -5.73 -27.63
N ARG A 183 5.38 -4.56 -28.16
CA ARG A 183 6.32 -3.56 -28.65
C ARG A 183 7.18 -3.02 -27.51
N VAL A 184 6.55 -2.67 -26.37
CA VAL A 184 7.27 -2.20 -25.17
C VAL A 184 8.25 -3.27 -24.67
N LEU A 185 7.84 -4.55 -24.65
CA LEU A 185 8.70 -5.66 -24.24
C LEU A 185 10.00 -5.75 -25.08
N HIS A 186 9.94 -5.46 -26.37
CA HIS A 186 11.07 -5.59 -27.29
C HIS A 186 11.87 -4.30 -27.44
N GLU A 187 11.19 -3.14 -27.53
CA GLU A 187 11.84 -1.87 -27.82
C GLU A 187 12.32 -1.14 -26.56
N ASP A 188 11.56 -1.27 -25.46
CA ASP A 188 11.88 -0.61 -24.19
C ASP A 188 11.54 -1.48 -22.97
N PRO A 189 12.26 -2.59 -22.76
CA PRO A 189 11.99 -3.52 -21.65
C PRO A 189 12.12 -2.89 -20.26
N TYR A 190 12.83 -1.77 -20.11
CA TYR A 190 12.96 -1.10 -18.82
C TYR A 190 11.71 -0.33 -18.40
N SER A 191 10.85 0.07 -19.33
CA SER A 191 9.51 0.61 -19.00
C SER A 191 8.67 -0.38 -18.19
N LEU A 192 8.97 -1.67 -18.25
CA LEU A 192 8.33 -2.70 -17.42
C LEU A 192 8.51 -2.46 -15.91
N THR A 193 9.54 -1.74 -15.49
CA THR A 193 9.75 -1.36 -14.06
C THR A 193 8.65 -0.46 -13.50
N GLU A 194 7.84 0.13 -14.35
CA GLU A 194 6.65 0.90 -13.97
C GLU A 194 5.44 0.00 -13.67
N VAL A 195 5.50 -1.28 -14.01
CA VAL A 195 4.44 -2.26 -13.69
C VAL A 195 4.65 -2.78 -12.28
N GLU A 196 3.58 -2.77 -11.48
CA GLU A 196 3.65 -3.24 -10.10
C GLU A 196 4.15 -4.69 -10.04
N GLY A 197 5.17 -4.92 -9.20
CA GLY A 197 5.81 -6.22 -9.05
C GLY A 197 6.96 -6.50 -10.04
N VAL A 198 7.25 -5.59 -10.98
CA VAL A 198 8.42 -5.70 -11.87
C VAL A 198 9.53 -4.80 -11.38
N GLY A 199 10.52 -5.37 -10.70
CA GLY A 199 11.74 -4.66 -10.33
C GLY A 199 12.77 -4.64 -11.47
N PHE A 200 13.81 -3.78 -11.33
CA PHE A 200 14.89 -3.65 -12.33
C PHE A 200 15.49 -5.00 -12.75
N ALA A 201 15.79 -5.89 -11.80
CA ALA A 201 16.39 -7.19 -12.10
C ALA A 201 15.56 -8.04 -13.07
N ARG A 202 14.23 -7.98 -12.98
CA ARG A 202 13.34 -8.70 -13.91
C ARG A 202 13.30 -8.07 -15.29
N ALA A 203 13.22 -6.75 -15.36
CA ALA A 203 13.27 -6.01 -16.62
C ALA A 203 14.65 -6.19 -17.32
N ASP A 204 15.71 -6.22 -16.53
CA ASP A 204 17.08 -6.39 -17.01
C ASP A 204 17.33 -7.78 -17.62
N VAL A 205 16.78 -8.84 -17.03
CA VAL A 205 16.82 -10.19 -17.62
C VAL A 205 16.18 -10.20 -19.01
N ILE A 206 15.04 -9.54 -19.18
CA ILE A 206 14.35 -9.44 -20.47
C ILE A 206 15.18 -8.62 -21.47
N ALA A 207 15.72 -7.48 -21.02
CA ALA A 207 16.53 -6.59 -21.85
C ALA A 207 17.80 -7.29 -22.36
N LEU A 208 18.51 -8.01 -21.48
CA LEU A 208 19.69 -8.78 -21.85
C LEU A 208 19.37 -9.95 -22.81
N ALA A 209 18.21 -10.59 -22.64
CA ALA A 209 17.73 -11.61 -23.56
C ALA A 209 17.28 -11.04 -24.92
N ALA A 210 16.94 -9.76 -24.98
CA ALA A 210 16.68 -8.99 -26.21
C ALA A 210 17.96 -8.34 -26.78
N ASP A 211 19.14 -8.86 -26.48
CA ASP A 211 20.46 -8.44 -26.97
C ASP A 211 20.85 -6.99 -26.59
N VAL A 212 20.28 -6.41 -25.52
CA VAL A 212 20.76 -5.15 -24.97
C VAL A 212 22.14 -5.36 -24.36
N PRO A 213 23.19 -4.63 -24.81
CA PRO A 213 24.54 -4.84 -24.28
C PRO A 213 24.64 -4.56 -22.77
N ALA A 214 25.40 -5.36 -22.04
CA ALA A 214 25.57 -5.23 -20.60
C ALA A 214 26.12 -3.85 -20.16
N GLU A 215 26.93 -3.20 -21.01
CA GLU A 215 27.51 -1.87 -20.79
C GLU A 215 26.72 -0.76 -21.52
N SER A 216 25.51 -1.03 -21.99
CA SER A 216 24.68 -0.05 -22.69
C SER A 216 24.40 1.18 -21.83
N PRO A 217 24.58 2.41 -22.35
CA PRO A 217 24.13 3.63 -21.69
C PRO A 217 22.65 3.56 -21.27
N ARG A 218 21.79 3.00 -22.10
CA ARG A 218 20.36 2.84 -21.85
C ARG A 218 20.08 1.98 -20.61
N ARG A 219 20.86 0.90 -20.41
CA ARG A 219 20.80 0.07 -19.23
C ARG A 219 21.17 0.83 -17.95
N ALA A 220 22.25 1.64 -18.02
CA ALA A 220 22.69 2.48 -16.91
C ALA A 220 21.68 3.57 -16.55
N GLN A 221 21.11 4.23 -17.55
CA GLN A 221 20.07 5.26 -17.42
C GLN A 221 18.80 4.67 -16.78
N ALA A 222 18.38 3.48 -17.21
CA ALA A 222 17.24 2.78 -16.61
C ALA A 222 17.49 2.40 -15.13
N ALA A 223 18.72 1.97 -14.81
CA ALA A 223 19.11 1.70 -13.43
C ALA A 223 19.06 2.96 -12.56
N ALA A 224 19.47 4.12 -13.07
CA ALA A 224 19.40 5.40 -12.38
C ALA A 224 17.94 5.82 -12.12
N ALA A 225 17.09 5.75 -13.15
CA ALA A 225 15.67 6.08 -13.04
C ALA A 225 14.96 5.17 -12.02
N PHE A 226 15.26 3.86 -12.06
CA PHE A 226 14.71 2.90 -11.09
C PHE A 226 15.23 3.16 -9.67
N ALA A 227 16.53 3.44 -9.48
CA ALA A 227 17.11 3.73 -8.18
C ALA A 227 16.47 4.98 -7.53
N LEU A 228 16.17 6.02 -8.33
CA LEU A 228 15.45 7.20 -7.86
C LEU A 228 13.98 6.90 -7.55
N SER A 229 13.29 6.11 -8.37
CA SER A 229 11.92 5.68 -8.09
C SER A 229 11.83 4.91 -6.77
N GLU A 230 12.78 4.00 -6.51
CA GLU A 230 12.89 3.29 -5.23
C GLU A 230 13.22 4.24 -4.08
N ALA A 231 14.08 5.22 -4.30
CA ALA A 231 14.39 6.24 -3.30
C ALA A 231 13.15 7.06 -2.92
N GLU A 232 12.32 7.44 -3.88
CA GLU A 232 11.03 8.13 -3.63
C GLU A 232 10.07 7.26 -2.80
N ARG A 233 9.98 5.96 -3.07
CA ARG A 233 9.19 5.03 -2.24
C ARG A 233 9.73 4.92 -0.81
N GLN A 234 11.04 5.09 -0.64
CA GLN A 234 11.71 5.17 0.67
C GLN A 234 11.57 6.55 1.34
N GLY A 235 10.96 7.51 0.65
CA GLY A 235 10.65 8.85 1.15
C GLY A 235 11.65 9.94 0.79
N HIS A 236 12.69 9.65 -0.01
CA HIS A 236 13.60 10.66 -0.51
C HIS A 236 12.94 11.49 -1.63
N THR A 237 13.30 12.77 -1.78
CA THR A 237 12.93 13.57 -2.95
C THR A 237 14.02 13.56 -4.02
N HIS A 238 15.26 13.29 -3.60
CA HIS A 238 16.44 13.20 -4.47
C HIS A 238 17.45 12.21 -3.87
N LEU A 239 18.47 11.90 -4.65
CA LEU A 239 19.68 11.24 -4.15
C LEU A 239 20.90 12.14 -4.46
N PRO A 240 21.90 12.21 -3.56
CA PRO A 240 23.22 12.67 -3.95
C PRO A 240 23.78 11.83 -5.09
N LEU A 241 24.50 12.43 -6.03
CA LEU A 241 25.05 11.71 -7.21
C LEU A 241 25.88 10.49 -6.83
N GLY A 242 26.70 10.60 -5.79
CA GLY A 242 27.48 9.47 -5.29
C GLY A 242 26.62 8.30 -4.78
N GLU A 243 25.49 8.61 -4.13
CA GLU A 243 24.55 7.58 -3.66
C GLU A 243 23.74 6.97 -4.82
N LEU A 244 23.34 7.78 -5.81
CA LEU A 244 22.73 7.29 -7.04
C LEU A 244 23.65 6.32 -7.78
N ARG A 245 24.93 6.71 -7.98
CA ARG A 245 25.94 5.85 -8.61
C ARG A 245 26.09 4.53 -7.86
N ARG A 246 26.21 4.57 -6.53
CA ARG A 246 26.34 3.38 -5.68
C ARG A 246 25.14 2.43 -5.83
N ARG A 247 23.92 2.97 -5.80
CA ARG A 247 22.68 2.18 -5.96
C ARG A 247 22.58 1.60 -7.37
N SER A 248 22.90 2.39 -8.39
CA SER A 248 22.93 1.93 -9.79
C SER A 248 23.98 0.85 -10.00
N ALA A 249 25.17 0.97 -9.39
CA ALA A 249 26.21 -0.05 -9.45
C ALA A 249 25.75 -1.40 -8.88
N VAL A 250 24.98 -1.39 -7.78
CA VAL A 250 24.40 -2.62 -7.20
C VAL A 250 23.40 -3.27 -8.15
N LEU A 251 22.58 -2.48 -8.85
CA LEU A 251 21.61 -2.98 -9.81
C LEU A 251 22.28 -3.57 -11.06
N LEU A 252 23.32 -2.90 -11.55
CA LEU A 252 24.01 -3.24 -12.79
C LEU A 252 25.03 -4.36 -12.64
N GLY A 253 25.57 -4.57 -11.42
CA GLY A 253 26.73 -5.41 -11.18
C GLY A 253 28.06 -4.84 -11.70
N LEU A 254 28.08 -3.56 -12.08
CA LEU A 254 29.25 -2.81 -12.58
C LEU A 254 29.16 -1.35 -12.11
N ASP A 255 30.28 -0.63 -12.12
CA ASP A 255 30.34 0.77 -11.71
C ASP A 255 30.05 1.69 -12.93
N PRO A 256 28.90 2.38 -12.96
CA PRO A 256 28.51 3.19 -14.11
C PRO A 256 29.21 4.55 -14.13
N ASP A 257 29.36 5.12 -15.32
CA ASP A 257 29.79 6.50 -15.51
C ASP A 257 28.71 7.47 -15.00
N PRO A 258 29.04 8.41 -14.09
CA PRO A 258 28.11 9.42 -13.60
C PRO A 258 27.44 10.26 -14.70
N GLU A 259 28.18 10.62 -15.77
CA GLU A 259 27.64 11.41 -16.87
C GLU A 259 26.51 10.65 -17.58
N VAL A 260 26.71 9.35 -17.81
CA VAL A 260 25.68 8.49 -18.43
C VAL A 260 24.42 8.39 -17.56
N LEU A 261 24.58 8.35 -16.23
CA LEU A 261 23.44 8.31 -15.31
C LEU A 261 22.61 9.61 -15.38
N LEU A 262 23.28 10.75 -15.53
CA LEU A 262 22.64 12.07 -15.61
C LEU A 262 21.92 12.33 -16.94
N ASP A 263 22.31 11.65 -18.01
CA ASP A 263 21.64 11.73 -19.33
C ASP A 263 20.31 10.97 -19.38
N ALA A 264 19.90 10.31 -18.31
CA ALA A 264 18.63 9.58 -18.27
C ALA A 264 17.44 10.55 -18.42
N GLU A 265 16.51 10.20 -19.31
CA GLU A 265 15.29 10.96 -19.53
C GLU A 265 14.46 11.11 -18.24
N GLY A 266 13.92 12.31 -18.01
CA GLY A 266 13.11 12.60 -16.82
C GLY A 266 13.92 12.76 -15.53
N LEU A 267 15.25 12.80 -15.59
CA LEU A 267 16.12 13.14 -14.48
C LEU A 267 16.66 14.56 -14.57
N VAL A 268 16.82 15.20 -13.45
CA VAL A 268 17.35 16.58 -13.34
C VAL A 268 18.39 16.64 -12.24
N ALA A 269 19.59 17.09 -12.59
CA ALA A 269 20.65 17.38 -11.62
C ALA A 269 20.58 18.85 -11.15
N GLU A 270 20.77 19.06 -9.86
CA GLU A 270 20.87 20.36 -9.20
C GLU A 270 22.03 20.29 -8.21
N GLU A 271 23.19 20.77 -8.61
CA GLU A 271 24.46 20.56 -7.93
C GLU A 271 24.78 19.05 -7.77
N ASP A 272 24.93 18.55 -6.55
CA ASP A 272 25.16 17.13 -6.25
C ASP A 272 23.85 16.31 -6.09
N ARG A 273 22.69 16.92 -6.28
CA ARG A 273 21.36 16.32 -6.07
C ARG A 273 20.73 15.91 -7.40
N VAL A 274 20.35 14.66 -7.50
CA VAL A 274 19.67 14.14 -8.69
C VAL A 274 18.23 13.78 -8.34
N TYR A 275 17.30 14.33 -9.10
CA TYR A 275 15.85 14.19 -8.91
C TYR A 275 15.21 13.51 -10.13
N ARG A 276 14.03 12.96 -9.91
CA ARG A 276 13.06 12.84 -11.00
C ARG A 276 12.42 14.22 -11.23
N GLU A 277 12.27 14.59 -12.49
CA GLU A 277 11.77 15.93 -12.88
C GLU A 277 10.42 16.30 -12.21
N PRO A 278 9.38 15.42 -12.18
CA PRO A 278 8.11 15.75 -11.52
C PRO A 278 8.28 16.01 -10.01
N THR A 279 9.15 15.25 -9.34
CA THR A 279 9.37 15.41 -7.89
C THR A 279 10.10 16.72 -7.57
N ARG A 280 11.09 17.08 -8.41
CA ARG A 280 11.75 18.39 -8.27
C ARG A 280 10.77 19.54 -8.52
N ALA A 281 9.97 19.47 -9.58
CA ALA A 281 8.96 20.48 -9.88
C ALA A 281 7.98 20.65 -8.72
N SER A 282 7.46 19.56 -8.17
CA SER A 282 6.60 19.58 -6.98
C SER A 282 7.29 20.22 -5.77
N GLU A 283 8.57 19.88 -5.50
CA GLU A 283 9.31 20.41 -4.34
C GLU A 283 9.54 21.92 -4.47
N VAL A 284 9.89 22.41 -5.67
CA VAL A 284 10.06 23.84 -5.94
C VAL A 284 8.73 24.57 -5.79
N TRP A 285 7.67 24.06 -6.42
CA TRP A 285 6.35 24.69 -6.37
C TRP A 285 5.78 24.77 -4.94
N VAL A 286 5.89 23.70 -4.16
CA VAL A 286 5.47 23.67 -2.75
C VAL A 286 6.28 24.68 -1.94
N ALA A 287 7.60 24.76 -2.15
CA ALA A 287 8.45 25.74 -1.46
C ALA A 287 8.04 27.19 -1.76
N GLU A 288 7.84 27.52 -3.03
CA GLU A 288 7.43 28.86 -3.47
C GLU A 288 6.06 29.24 -2.91
N THR A 289 5.08 28.32 -2.99
CA THR A 289 3.73 28.53 -2.49
C THR A 289 3.70 28.73 -0.97
N LEU A 290 4.45 27.94 -0.20
CA LEU A 290 4.52 28.09 1.26
C LEU A 290 5.25 29.37 1.67
N ARG A 291 6.33 29.74 0.97
CA ARG A 291 7.04 31.01 1.22
C ARG A 291 6.16 32.21 0.93
N ALA A 292 5.49 32.25 -0.22
CA ALA A 292 4.57 33.31 -0.57
C ALA A 292 3.47 33.48 0.49
N ARG A 293 2.87 32.35 0.94
CA ARG A 293 1.84 32.36 1.97
C ARG A 293 2.38 32.84 3.33
N ALA A 294 3.58 32.39 3.74
CA ALA A 294 4.20 32.82 4.98
C ALA A 294 4.59 34.31 5.02
N ALA A 295 4.96 34.87 3.86
CA ALA A 295 5.33 36.27 3.72
C ALA A 295 4.14 37.22 3.55
N SER A 296 2.94 36.67 3.31
CA SER A 296 1.73 37.49 3.06
C SER A 296 1.10 37.97 4.36
N GLU A 297 0.59 39.20 4.35
CA GLU A 297 -0.20 39.75 5.48
C GLU A 297 -1.45 38.89 5.76
N PRO A 298 -1.88 38.80 7.04
CA PRO A 298 -3.15 38.14 7.38
C PRO A 298 -4.30 38.69 6.57
N HIS A 299 -5.25 37.83 6.21
CA HIS A 299 -6.44 38.23 5.42
C HIS A 299 -7.70 38.24 6.28
N LEU A 300 -7.71 37.54 7.41
CA LEU A 300 -8.86 37.44 8.29
C LEU A 300 -8.91 38.66 9.22
N ASP A 301 -10.08 39.33 9.23
CA ASP A 301 -10.34 40.43 10.15
C ASP A 301 -10.97 39.89 11.45
N HIS A 302 -10.18 39.12 12.19
CA HIS A 302 -10.57 38.55 13.49
C HIS A 302 -9.34 38.41 14.42
N ASP A 303 -9.46 39.03 15.59
CA ASP A 303 -8.48 38.88 16.68
C ASP A 303 -9.15 38.18 17.88
N PRO A 304 -8.76 36.95 18.21
CA PRO A 304 -9.29 36.24 19.37
C PRO A 304 -8.97 36.90 20.72
N GLY A 305 -8.09 37.91 20.73
CA GLY A 305 -7.60 38.59 21.93
C GLY A 305 -6.41 37.87 22.59
N THR A 306 -5.75 38.56 23.48
CA THR A 306 -4.49 38.10 24.09
C THR A 306 -4.67 37.17 25.28
N GLU A 307 -5.80 37.28 26.00
CA GLU A 307 -6.05 36.51 27.23
C GLU A 307 -6.57 35.08 26.88
N ALA A 308 -5.93 34.09 27.48
CA ALA A 308 -6.38 32.70 27.34
C ALA A 308 -7.77 32.52 27.95
N ARG A 309 -8.65 31.81 27.21
CA ARG A 309 -10.04 31.56 27.55
C ARG A 309 -10.35 30.05 27.57
N ASP A 310 -11.52 29.71 28.08
CA ASP A 310 -12.08 28.35 28.04
C ASP A 310 -11.18 27.29 28.70
N GLY A 311 -10.34 27.69 29.68
CA GLY A 311 -9.45 26.80 30.40
C GLY A 311 -8.20 26.39 29.64
N LEU A 312 -7.91 27.04 28.50
CA LEU A 312 -6.69 26.84 27.73
C LEU A 312 -5.49 27.47 28.44
N THR A 313 -4.32 26.87 28.24
CA THR A 313 -3.05 27.49 28.67
C THR A 313 -2.66 28.60 27.71
N GLU A 314 -1.72 29.47 28.13
CA GLU A 314 -1.17 30.51 27.27
C GLU A 314 -0.52 29.95 26.01
N GLU A 315 0.16 28.78 26.10
CA GLU A 315 0.76 28.08 24.97
C GLU A 315 -0.31 27.59 23.98
N GLN A 316 -1.42 27.04 24.48
CA GLN A 316 -2.54 26.61 23.65
C GLN A 316 -3.28 27.80 23.01
N TRP A 317 -3.46 28.89 23.78
CA TRP A 317 -4.10 30.08 23.26
C TRP A 317 -3.26 30.78 22.20
N ALA A 318 -1.92 30.73 22.33
CA ALA A 318 -1.01 31.20 21.28
C ALA A 318 -1.20 30.46 19.95
N ALA A 319 -1.47 29.16 20.00
CA ALA A 319 -1.83 28.40 18.79
C ALA A 319 -3.14 28.87 18.16
N VAL A 320 -4.16 29.15 18.98
CA VAL A 320 -5.44 29.69 18.51
C VAL A 320 -5.21 31.04 17.83
N ARG A 321 -4.53 31.98 18.48
CA ARG A 321 -4.20 33.29 17.89
C ARG A 321 -3.44 33.16 16.56
N GLY A 322 -2.46 32.25 16.53
CA GLY A 322 -1.64 31.99 15.34
C GLY A 322 -2.45 31.64 14.09
N ALA A 323 -3.55 30.92 14.25
CA ALA A 323 -4.42 30.54 13.13
C ALA A 323 -5.05 31.76 12.42
N PHE A 324 -5.28 32.86 13.14
CA PHE A 324 -5.86 34.08 12.60
C PHE A 324 -4.82 35.14 12.25
N ALA A 325 -3.71 35.18 12.99
CA ALA A 325 -2.66 36.18 12.85
C ALA A 325 -1.68 35.93 11.70
N ALA A 326 -1.69 34.75 11.08
CA ALA A 326 -0.81 34.40 9.96
C ALA A 326 -1.53 33.52 8.94
N ARG A 327 -1.26 33.72 7.64
CA ARG A 327 -1.83 32.86 6.58
C ARG A 327 -1.27 31.44 6.62
N LEU A 328 -0.18 31.21 7.32
CA LEU A 328 0.46 29.93 7.50
C LEU A 328 0.89 29.75 8.95
N SER A 329 0.27 28.83 9.65
CA SER A 329 0.60 28.51 11.02
C SER A 329 0.71 27.01 11.26
N ILE A 330 1.47 26.63 12.27
CA ILE A 330 1.76 25.25 12.63
C ILE A 330 1.47 25.06 14.12
N LEU A 331 0.71 24.01 14.42
CA LEU A 331 0.49 23.51 15.76
C LEU A 331 1.11 22.11 15.87
N THR A 332 2.18 21.97 16.65
CA THR A 332 2.85 20.69 16.84
C THR A 332 3.02 20.34 18.32
N GLY A 333 3.15 19.04 18.60
CA GLY A 333 3.39 18.53 19.95
C GLY A 333 3.08 17.04 20.04
N GLY A 334 3.59 16.40 21.07
CA GLY A 334 3.43 14.97 21.34
C GLY A 334 2.02 14.57 21.80
N PRO A 335 1.85 13.34 22.32
CA PRO A 335 0.59 12.89 22.87
C PRO A 335 0.27 13.61 24.20
N GLY A 336 -1.02 13.83 24.47
CA GLY A 336 -1.50 14.38 25.73
C GLY A 336 -1.25 15.87 25.98
N VAL A 337 -0.77 16.64 24.97
CA VAL A 337 -0.51 18.09 25.12
C VAL A 337 -1.69 18.97 24.70
N GLY A 338 -2.77 18.39 24.16
CA GLY A 338 -4.03 19.09 23.87
C GLY A 338 -4.15 19.70 22.47
N LYS A 339 -3.49 19.16 21.44
CA LYS A 339 -3.67 19.60 20.03
C LYS A 339 -5.15 19.67 19.62
N THR A 340 -5.91 18.62 19.89
CA THR A 340 -7.34 18.55 19.59
C THR A 340 -8.18 19.62 20.30
N VAL A 341 -7.77 20.00 21.53
CA VAL A 341 -8.42 21.08 22.29
C VAL A 341 -8.18 22.42 21.60
N CYS A 342 -6.95 22.67 21.13
CA CYS A 342 -6.64 23.87 20.34
C CYS A 342 -7.43 23.91 19.03
N THR A 343 -7.50 22.80 18.30
CA THR A 343 -8.30 22.70 17.05
C THR A 343 -9.77 23.05 17.29
N ARG A 344 -10.37 22.51 18.36
CA ARG A 344 -11.75 22.85 18.76
C ARG A 344 -11.90 24.34 19.05
N ALA A 345 -10.95 24.97 19.73
CA ALA A 345 -10.98 26.38 20.02
C ALA A 345 -10.84 27.25 18.76
N ILE A 346 -9.97 26.85 17.81
CA ILE A 346 -9.85 27.50 16.49
C ILE A 346 -11.19 27.46 15.75
N VAL A 347 -11.85 26.31 15.73
CA VAL A 347 -13.18 26.16 15.10
C VAL A 347 -14.23 27.05 15.78
N ALA A 348 -14.20 27.13 17.13
CA ALA A 348 -15.14 27.97 17.88
C ALA A 348 -14.93 29.47 17.58
N GLU A 349 -13.67 29.94 17.53
CA GLU A 349 -13.34 31.32 17.18
C GLU A 349 -13.70 31.65 15.71
N ALA A 350 -13.43 30.72 14.76
CA ALA A 350 -13.79 30.91 13.37
C ALA A 350 -15.32 31.03 13.19
N ARG A 351 -16.12 30.26 13.93
CA ARG A 351 -17.59 30.36 13.92
C ARG A 351 -18.06 31.69 14.50
N LYS A 352 -17.43 32.21 15.55
CA LYS A 352 -17.76 33.54 16.10
C LYS A 352 -17.55 34.67 15.09
N ALA A 353 -16.55 34.49 14.22
CA ALA A 353 -16.20 35.45 13.17
C ALA A 353 -16.96 35.21 11.84
N ASP A 354 -17.89 34.27 11.80
CA ASP A 354 -18.65 33.87 10.59
C ASP A 354 -17.75 33.49 9.39
N LEU A 355 -16.62 32.85 9.66
CA LEU A 355 -15.65 32.43 8.64
C LEU A 355 -16.04 31.07 8.05
N ARG A 356 -15.78 30.90 6.75
CA ARG A 356 -15.90 29.61 6.06
C ARG A 356 -14.71 28.74 6.41
N ILE A 357 -14.87 27.86 7.41
CA ILE A 357 -13.83 26.94 7.85
C ILE A 357 -14.02 25.59 7.19
N SER A 358 -12.92 24.98 6.79
CA SER A 358 -12.87 23.60 6.31
C SER A 358 -11.86 22.81 7.14
N LEU A 359 -12.27 21.61 7.56
CA LEU A 359 -11.43 20.69 8.32
C LEU A 359 -11.08 19.50 7.47
N CYS A 360 -9.80 19.11 7.46
CA CYS A 360 -9.38 17.93 6.72
C CYS A 360 -8.21 17.19 7.38
N ALA A 361 -8.05 15.93 6.95
CA ALA A 361 -6.93 15.08 7.35
C ALA A 361 -6.52 14.17 6.18
N PRO A 362 -5.31 13.58 6.21
CA PRO A 362 -4.85 12.63 5.19
C PRO A 362 -5.69 11.34 5.15
N THR A 363 -6.25 10.90 6.27
CA THR A 363 -6.99 9.64 6.41
C THR A 363 -8.43 9.87 6.88
N GLY A 364 -9.33 8.94 6.49
CA GLY A 364 -10.75 9.01 6.88
C GLY A 364 -10.95 8.96 8.40
N ARG A 365 -10.17 8.13 9.09
CA ARG A 365 -10.24 8.03 10.56
C ARG A 365 -9.81 9.30 11.27
N ALA A 366 -8.74 9.93 10.81
CA ALA A 366 -8.29 11.20 11.39
C ALA A 366 -9.33 12.31 11.15
N ALA A 367 -9.91 12.39 9.95
CA ALA A 367 -10.98 13.31 9.64
C ALA A 367 -12.20 13.11 10.56
N ARG A 368 -12.64 11.88 10.73
CA ARG A 368 -13.77 11.55 11.61
C ARG A 368 -13.50 11.92 13.07
N ARG A 369 -12.32 11.59 13.61
CA ARG A 369 -11.94 12.00 14.97
C ARG A 369 -11.96 13.52 15.14
N MET A 370 -11.51 14.24 14.11
CA MET A 370 -11.53 15.70 14.08
C MET A 370 -12.99 16.22 14.10
N GLU A 371 -13.89 15.59 13.34
CA GLU A 371 -15.33 15.91 13.33
C GLU A 371 -15.96 15.66 14.71
N GLU A 372 -15.74 14.49 15.30
CA GLU A 372 -16.26 14.14 16.64
C GLU A 372 -15.75 15.11 17.73
N ALA A 373 -14.47 15.48 17.66
CA ALA A 373 -13.84 16.34 18.65
C ALA A 373 -14.26 17.83 18.54
N THR A 374 -14.58 18.29 17.33
CA THR A 374 -14.87 19.71 17.05
C THR A 374 -16.36 19.99 16.87
N GLY A 375 -17.18 18.96 16.60
CA GLY A 375 -18.56 19.12 16.19
C GLY A 375 -18.74 19.91 14.88
N HIS A 376 -17.73 19.84 14.00
CA HIS A 376 -17.73 20.45 12.67
C HIS A 376 -17.30 19.44 11.64
N THR A 377 -18.02 19.38 10.51
CA THR A 377 -17.75 18.40 9.45
C THR A 377 -16.30 18.44 9.01
N ALA A 378 -15.68 17.27 8.96
CA ALA A 378 -14.34 17.09 8.49
C ALA A 378 -14.26 16.00 7.41
N ALA A 379 -13.35 16.15 6.46
CA ALA A 379 -13.21 15.25 5.33
C ALA A 379 -11.76 14.82 5.13
N THR A 380 -11.53 13.77 4.34
CA THR A 380 -10.17 13.53 3.83
C THR A 380 -9.78 14.64 2.85
N ILE A 381 -8.49 14.91 2.69
CA ILE A 381 -8.00 15.90 1.71
C ILE A 381 -8.57 15.62 0.32
N HIS A 382 -8.61 14.36 -0.10
CA HIS A 382 -9.16 13.96 -1.39
C HIS A 382 -10.66 14.30 -1.51
N ARG A 383 -11.44 14.01 -0.47
CA ARG A 383 -12.87 14.31 -0.45
C ARG A 383 -13.12 15.83 -0.37
N LEU A 384 -12.34 16.56 0.41
CA LEU A 384 -12.44 18.01 0.52
C LEU A 384 -12.21 18.70 -0.84
N LEU A 385 -11.24 18.19 -1.61
CA LEU A 385 -10.94 18.72 -2.94
C LEU A 385 -11.83 18.14 -4.04
N GLU A 386 -12.85 17.36 -3.69
CA GLU A 386 -13.79 16.71 -4.61
C GLU A 386 -13.06 16.00 -5.77
N TRP A 387 -12.24 14.99 -5.42
CA TRP A 387 -11.48 14.22 -6.40
C TRP A 387 -12.44 13.46 -7.33
N THR A 388 -12.27 13.61 -8.64
CA THR A 388 -13.11 13.00 -9.67
C THR A 388 -12.67 11.56 -9.99
N GLN A 389 -13.53 10.77 -10.62
CA GLN A 389 -13.19 9.43 -11.12
C GLN A 389 -12.04 9.46 -12.16
N ALA A 390 -11.86 10.60 -12.86
CA ALA A 390 -10.72 10.81 -13.77
C ALA A 390 -9.38 10.99 -13.03
N GLY A 391 -9.35 10.94 -11.69
CA GLY A 391 -8.12 11.06 -10.89
C GLY A 391 -7.62 12.50 -10.72
N GLU A 392 -8.45 13.51 -10.97
CA GLU A 392 -8.11 14.92 -10.78
C GLU A 392 -9.01 15.59 -9.72
N PRO A 393 -8.47 16.53 -8.91
CA PRO A 393 -9.27 17.31 -7.98
C PRO A 393 -10.10 18.37 -8.72
N LYS A 394 -11.32 18.56 -8.31
CA LYS A 394 -12.19 19.67 -8.77
C LYS A 394 -11.64 21.02 -8.27
N HIS A 395 -11.26 21.07 -6.98
CA HIS A 395 -10.60 22.24 -6.43
C HIS A 395 -9.09 22.16 -6.73
N ARG A 396 -8.64 23.09 -7.59
CA ARG A 396 -7.30 23.17 -8.16
C ARG A 396 -6.94 24.61 -8.51
N PRO A 397 -5.73 24.92 -8.95
CA PRO A 397 -5.39 26.26 -9.44
C PRO A 397 -6.40 26.76 -10.47
N GLY A 398 -6.97 27.94 -10.23
CA GLY A 398 -8.06 28.51 -11.01
C GLY A 398 -9.48 28.21 -10.53
N HIS A 399 -9.66 27.15 -9.72
CA HIS A 399 -10.94 26.79 -9.07
C HIS A 399 -10.74 26.42 -7.60
N PRO A 400 -10.25 27.36 -6.76
CA PRO A 400 -9.91 27.05 -5.39
C PRO A 400 -11.15 26.73 -4.53
N LEU A 401 -10.92 26.00 -3.44
CA LEU A 401 -11.92 25.76 -2.41
C LEU A 401 -12.40 27.10 -1.82
N PRO A 402 -13.71 27.33 -1.68
CA PRO A 402 -14.24 28.55 -1.11
C PRO A 402 -14.15 28.52 0.44
N ALA A 403 -12.93 28.55 0.99
CA ALA A 403 -12.64 28.52 2.41
C ALA A 403 -11.76 29.71 2.81
N ASP A 404 -12.07 30.34 3.96
CA ASP A 404 -11.29 31.41 4.54
C ASP A 404 -10.18 30.86 5.44
N LEU A 405 -10.47 29.74 6.12
CA LEU A 405 -9.56 29.03 7.00
C LEU A 405 -9.65 27.51 6.76
N VAL A 406 -8.48 26.86 6.58
CA VAL A 406 -8.37 25.40 6.47
C VAL A 406 -7.48 24.87 7.59
N VAL A 407 -7.99 23.92 8.36
CA VAL A 407 -7.22 23.19 9.37
C VAL A 407 -6.95 21.77 8.88
N VAL A 408 -5.67 21.41 8.87
CA VAL A 408 -5.18 20.11 8.38
C VAL A 408 -4.62 19.34 9.56
N ASP A 409 -5.36 18.34 10.05
CA ASP A 409 -4.88 17.49 11.15
C ASP A 409 -4.04 16.32 10.61
N GLU A 410 -3.25 15.69 11.49
CA GLU A 410 -2.28 14.63 11.14
C GLU A 410 -1.35 15.05 9.99
N ALA A 411 -0.91 16.32 9.97
CA ALA A 411 -0.09 16.89 8.90
C ALA A 411 1.29 16.21 8.76
N SER A 412 1.75 15.49 9.78
CA SER A 412 2.95 14.63 9.72
C SER A 412 2.85 13.51 8.68
N MET A 413 1.63 13.13 8.25
CA MET A 413 1.38 12.14 7.20
C MET A 413 1.38 12.71 5.78
N LEU A 414 1.52 14.03 5.60
CA LEU A 414 1.57 14.66 4.28
C LEU A 414 2.92 14.39 3.61
N ASN A 415 2.90 13.68 2.48
CA ASN A 415 4.02 13.63 1.56
C ASN A 415 4.02 14.85 0.61
N LEU A 416 5.06 15.01 -0.17
CA LEU A 416 5.23 16.15 -1.07
C LEU A 416 4.06 16.29 -2.07
N ARG A 417 3.64 15.19 -2.67
CA ARG A 417 2.55 15.22 -3.66
C ARG A 417 1.21 15.61 -3.05
N LEU A 418 0.89 15.08 -1.87
CA LEU A 418 -0.36 15.42 -1.18
C LEU A 418 -0.36 16.87 -0.69
N ALA A 419 0.80 17.38 -0.27
CA ALA A 419 0.96 18.79 0.08
C ALA A 419 0.77 19.70 -1.13
N GLU A 420 1.35 19.35 -2.28
CA GLU A 420 1.16 20.05 -3.56
C GLU A 420 -0.32 20.12 -3.94
N VAL A 421 -1.00 19.00 -3.95
CA VAL A 421 -2.42 18.93 -4.34
C VAL A 421 -3.30 19.73 -3.38
N LEU A 422 -3.06 19.62 -2.07
CA LEU A 422 -3.79 20.40 -1.08
C LEU A 422 -3.61 21.90 -1.30
N LEU A 423 -2.37 22.37 -1.38
CA LEU A 423 -2.06 23.79 -1.55
C LEU A 423 -2.58 24.34 -2.87
N GLY A 424 -2.53 23.53 -3.95
CA GLY A 424 -3.08 23.90 -5.26
C GLY A 424 -4.60 24.05 -5.27
N GLY A 425 -5.30 23.37 -4.37
CA GLY A 425 -6.76 23.50 -4.18
C GLY A 425 -7.19 24.69 -3.35
N LEU A 426 -6.26 25.46 -2.75
CA LEU A 426 -6.58 26.58 -1.85
C LEU A 426 -6.30 27.94 -2.50
N ALA A 427 -7.16 28.92 -2.22
CA ALA A 427 -6.88 30.31 -2.62
C ALA A 427 -5.65 30.86 -1.87
N GLU A 428 -4.96 31.84 -2.47
CA GLU A 428 -3.81 32.49 -1.84
C GLU A 428 -4.19 33.22 -0.53
N THR A 429 -5.43 33.67 -0.43
CA THR A 429 -6.00 34.36 0.74
C THR A 429 -6.38 33.40 1.88
N THR A 430 -6.56 32.11 1.61
CA THR A 430 -6.96 31.12 2.60
C THR A 430 -5.88 30.95 3.68
N HIS A 431 -6.23 31.09 4.95
CA HIS A 431 -5.35 30.72 6.05
C HIS A 431 -5.25 29.22 6.21
N VAL A 432 -4.06 28.71 6.45
CA VAL A 432 -3.80 27.26 6.61
C VAL A 432 -3.13 27.00 7.97
N VAL A 433 -3.74 26.13 8.75
CA VAL A 433 -3.20 25.63 10.01
C VAL A 433 -2.83 24.16 9.85
N PHE A 434 -1.54 23.85 9.87
CA PHE A 434 -1.08 22.48 9.93
C PHE A 434 -0.98 22.02 11.39
N VAL A 435 -1.73 20.98 11.73
CA VAL A 435 -1.73 20.34 13.05
C VAL A 435 -1.11 18.96 12.93
N GLY A 436 -0.15 18.62 13.78
CA GLY A 436 0.49 17.31 13.70
C GLY A 436 1.52 17.06 14.79
N ASP A 437 2.13 15.91 14.72
CA ASP A 437 3.20 15.48 15.61
C ASP A 437 4.45 15.17 14.76
N ALA A 438 5.45 16.05 14.84
CA ALA A 438 6.67 15.96 14.04
C ALA A 438 7.55 14.74 14.38
N ASP A 439 7.30 14.12 15.53
CA ASP A 439 8.11 13.03 16.07
C ASP A 439 7.53 11.64 15.70
N GLN A 440 6.32 11.59 15.10
CA GLN A 440 5.74 10.38 14.54
C GLN A 440 6.46 9.93 13.27
N LEU A 441 6.09 8.75 12.78
CA LEU A 441 6.59 8.24 11.51
C LEU A 441 6.41 9.27 10.39
N PRO A 442 7.43 9.47 9.55
CA PRO A 442 7.31 10.32 8.38
C PRO A 442 6.31 9.73 7.38
N PRO A 443 5.77 10.55 6.45
CA PRO A 443 4.73 10.11 5.52
C PRO A 443 5.22 8.98 4.60
N VAL A 444 4.29 8.18 4.10
CA VAL A 444 4.57 7.23 3.01
C VAL A 444 4.73 8.02 1.71
N GLY A 445 5.83 7.78 0.95
CA GLY A 445 6.18 8.50 -0.27
C GLY A 445 7.16 9.63 -0.05
N ALA A 446 7.49 10.34 -1.14
CA ALA A 446 8.57 11.32 -1.19
C ALA A 446 8.32 12.57 -0.33
N GLY A 447 9.37 13.01 0.36
CA GLY A 447 9.38 14.24 1.15
C GLY A 447 8.79 14.10 2.56
N LYS A 448 8.91 15.18 3.33
CA LYS A 448 8.39 15.33 4.69
C LYS A 448 8.01 16.80 4.95
N PRO A 449 7.03 17.36 4.19
CA PRO A 449 6.77 18.81 4.16
C PRO A 449 6.49 19.43 5.53
N PHE A 450 5.77 18.73 6.41
CA PHE A 450 5.47 19.21 7.75
C PHE A 450 6.74 19.42 8.61
N ALA A 451 7.61 18.41 8.63
CA ALA A 451 8.88 18.49 9.35
C ALA A 451 9.84 19.53 8.73
N ASP A 452 9.91 19.58 7.39
CA ASP A 452 10.74 20.54 6.66
C ASP A 452 10.26 21.98 6.86
N LEU A 453 8.96 22.22 6.95
CA LEU A 453 8.37 23.53 7.21
C LEU A 453 8.68 24.00 8.65
N ILE A 454 8.60 23.09 9.63
CA ILE A 454 9.01 23.39 11.02
C ILE A 454 10.51 23.72 11.08
N ALA A 455 11.35 22.94 10.39
CA ALA A 455 12.81 23.15 10.38
C ALA A 455 13.22 24.46 9.71
N ALA A 456 12.50 24.88 8.66
CA ALA A 456 12.76 26.13 7.94
C ALA A 456 12.41 27.38 8.75
N GLY A 457 11.48 27.30 9.70
CA GLY A 457 11.12 28.40 10.62
C GLY A 457 10.47 29.60 9.94
N ILE A 458 9.89 29.45 8.75
CA ILE A 458 9.24 30.55 8.02
C ILE A 458 7.78 30.78 8.42
N ALA A 459 7.14 29.79 9.02
CA ALA A 459 5.76 29.85 9.50
C ALA A 459 5.70 30.17 11.00
N GLN A 460 4.54 30.64 11.45
CA GLN A 460 4.30 30.75 12.89
C GLN A 460 4.12 29.36 13.49
N VAL A 461 5.11 28.90 14.29
CA VAL A 461 5.10 27.57 14.92
C VAL A 461 4.76 27.71 16.40
N THR A 462 3.67 27.06 16.82
CA THR A 462 3.36 26.84 18.23
C THR A 462 3.65 25.38 18.57
N ARG A 463 4.62 25.15 19.44
CA ARG A 463 4.98 23.84 19.94
C ARG A 463 4.41 23.65 21.35
N LEU A 464 3.42 22.79 21.50
CA LEU A 464 2.86 22.42 22.80
C LEU A 464 3.83 21.48 23.51
N THR A 465 4.29 21.89 24.68
CA THR A 465 5.29 21.16 25.48
C THR A 465 4.72 20.68 26.81
N GLN A 466 3.66 21.32 27.29
CA GLN A 466 3.07 21.02 28.58
C GLN A 466 2.22 19.76 28.53
N ILE A 467 2.67 18.70 29.21
CA ILE A 467 1.90 17.49 29.42
C ILE A 467 0.90 17.75 30.56
N PHE A 468 -0.40 17.55 30.29
CA PHE A 468 -1.41 17.76 31.33
C PHE A 468 -1.31 16.70 32.43
N ARG A 469 -1.68 17.10 33.67
CA ARG A 469 -1.57 16.23 34.86
C ARG A 469 -2.17 14.84 34.65
N GLN A 470 -3.29 14.75 33.97
CA GLN A 470 -3.95 13.47 33.69
C GLN A 470 -3.09 12.61 32.73
N ALA A 471 -2.52 13.21 31.68
CA ALA A 471 -1.63 12.51 30.74
C ALA A 471 -0.27 12.16 31.37
N ALA A 472 0.22 12.95 32.33
CA ALA A 472 1.47 12.69 33.06
C ALA A 472 1.36 11.47 34.01
N ARG A 473 0.13 11.07 34.41
CA ARG A 473 -0.10 9.85 35.19
C ARG A 473 -0.02 8.57 34.37
N SER A 474 -0.14 8.67 33.05
CA SER A 474 -0.05 7.55 32.12
C SER A 474 1.41 7.20 31.84
N MET A 475 1.79 5.96 32.06
CA MET A 475 3.09 5.42 31.64
C MET A 475 3.21 5.38 30.09
N ILE A 476 2.10 5.23 29.34
CA ILE A 476 2.11 5.29 27.86
C ILE A 476 2.67 6.64 27.42
N THR A 477 2.18 7.74 28.01
CA THR A 477 2.64 9.10 27.66
C THR A 477 4.10 9.30 28.01
N THR A 478 4.51 8.91 29.22
CA THR A 478 5.90 9.05 29.66
C THR A 478 6.84 8.16 28.86
N ALA A 479 6.45 6.90 28.56
CA ALA A 479 7.20 5.99 27.71
C ALA A 479 7.41 6.56 26.30
N ALA A 480 6.37 7.13 25.69
CA ALA A 480 6.47 7.77 24.39
C ALA A 480 7.48 8.94 24.42
N HIS A 481 7.42 9.80 25.45
CA HIS A 481 8.38 10.91 25.58
C HIS A 481 9.81 10.45 25.82
N GLU A 482 10.04 9.40 26.62
CA GLU A 482 11.38 8.85 26.84
C GLU A 482 11.95 8.25 25.54
N VAL A 483 11.13 7.46 24.81
CA VAL A 483 11.51 6.93 23.49
C VAL A 483 11.87 8.08 22.54
N ASN A 484 11.07 9.14 22.47
CA ASN A 484 11.32 10.28 21.61
C ASN A 484 12.63 11.00 21.93
N ARG A 485 13.01 11.04 23.21
CA ARG A 485 14.30 11.59 23.67
C ARG A 485 15.49 10.63 23.46
N GLY A 486 15.28 9.47 22.85
CA GLY A 486 16.31 8.48 22.62
C GLY A 486 16.69 7.69 23.88
N ARG A 487 15.81 7.63 24.87
CA ARG A 487 15.98 6.88 26.12
C ARG A 487 15.01 5.71 26.20
N PRO A 488 15.45 4.53 26.66
CA PRO A 488 14.53 3.43 26.92
C PRO A 488 13.45 3.84 27.93
N PRO A 489 12.19 3.45 27.72
CA PRO A 489 11.10 3.78 28.62
C PRO A 489 11.27 3.08 29.99
N HIS A 490 10.82 3.72 31.06
CA HIS A 490 10.69 3.08 32.35
C HIS A 490 9.63 2.01 32.29
N LEU A 491 9.91 0.85 32.90
CA LEU A 491 9.02 -0.33 32.87
C LEU A 491 8.21 -0.50 34.17
N GLU A 492 8.56 0.25 35.21
CA GLU A 492 7.85 0.27 36.47
C GLU A 492 7.24 1.66 36.71
N PRO A 493 6.00 1.72 37.23
CA PRO A 493 5.34 2.98 37.50
C PRO A 493 6.06 3.77 38.62
N GLU A 494 6.14 5.09 38.46
CA GLU A 494 6.47 5.99 39.56
C GLU A 494 5.25 6.15 40.49
N ALA A 495 5.49 6.80 41.64
CA ALA A 495 4.40 7.15 42.55
C ALA A 495 3.37 8.00 41.81
N ASP A 496 2.09 7.64 41.93
CA ASP A 496 0.94 8.27 41.26
C ASP A 496 0.77 7.97 39.75
N GLN A 497 1.60 7.11 39.13
CA GLN A 497 1.38 6.65 37.76
C GLN A 497 0.47 5.43 37.66
N GLU A 498 -0.30 5.40 36.57
CA GLU A 498 -1.13 4.24 36.19
C GLU A 498 -0.26 3.22 35.43
N ARG A 499 -0.35 1.95 35.78
CA ARG A 499 0.38 0.88 35.09
C ARG A 499 -0.33 0.48 33.79
N ASP A 500 -0.27 1.36 32.79
CA ASP A 500 -0.91 1.21 31.47
C ASP A 500 0.09 0.89 30.34
N PHE A 501 1.40 0.84 30.65
CA PHE A 501 2.46 0.45 29.73
C PHE A 501 3.22 -0.76 30.27
N HIS A 502 3.40 -1.79 29.41
CA HIS A 502 4.03 -3.07 29.78
C HIS A 502 5.08 -3.49 28.76
N PHE A 503 6.13 -4.15 29.21
CA PHE A 503 7.09 -4.84 28.37
C PHE A 503 7.16 -6.32 28.77
N LEU A 504 6.82 -7.19 27.79
CA LEU A 504 6.85 -8.64 27.95
C LEU A 504 8.06 -9.21 27.22
N GLU A 505 9.14 -9.53 27.97
CA GLU A 505 10.36 -10.05 27.37
C GLU A 505 10.14 -11.46 26.82
N ARG A 506 10.39 -11.64 25.52
CA ARG A 506 10.35 -12.91 24.78
C ARG A 506 11.51 -12.94 23.80
N ARG A 507 12.43 -13.88 24.00
CA ARG A 507 13.70 -13.93 23.27
C ARG A 507 13.64 -14.68 21.94
N THR A 508 12.65 -15.53 21.72
CA THR A 508 12.49 -16.22 20.45
C THR A 508 11.22 -15.79 19.75
N PRO A 509 11.22 -15.79 18.40
CA PRO A 509 10.04 -15.40 17.63
C PRO A 509 8.80 -16.22 17.99
N GLU A 510 8.95 -17.54 18.22
CA GLU A 510 7.87 -18.46 18.53
C GLU A 510 7.22 -18.10 19.87
N ARG A 511 8.04 -17.86 20.92
CA ARG A 511 7.54 -17.43 22.23
C ARG A 511 6.92 -16.03 22.18
N ALA A 512 7.42 -15.15 21.32
CA ALA A 512 6.81 -13.83 21.11
C ALA A 512 5.45 -13.97 20.43
N LEU A 513 5.33 -14.83 19.43
CA LEU A 513 4.08 -15.12 18.74
C LEU A 513 3.03 -15.70 19.71
N GLU A 514 3.40 -16.75 20.47
CA GLU A 514 2.53 -17.37 21.48
C GLU A 514 2.05 -16.35 22.51
N ALA A 515 2.95 -15.51 23.01
CA ALA A 515 2.61 -14.48 24.00
C ALA A 515 1.66 -13.41 23.43
N VAL A 516 1.81 -13.01 22.17
CA VAL A 516 0.88 -12.07 21.50
C VAL A 516 -0.50 -12.72 21.40
N VAL A 517 -0.59 -13.96 20.94
CA VAL A 517 -1.88 -14.68 20.81
C VAL A 517 -2.55 -14.84 22.18
N GLU A 518 -1.81 -15.27 23.21
CA GLU A 518 -2.33 -15.40 24.59
C GLU A 518 -2.82 -14.04 25.15
N LEU A 519 -2.03 -12.98 24.97
CA LEU A 519 -2.42 -11.65 25.43
C LEU A 519 -3.74 -11.19 24.80
N VAL A 520 -3.88 -11.33 23.49
CA VAL A 520 -5.05 -10.86 22.76
C VAL A 520 -6.27 -11.73 23.06
N ALA A 521 -6.11 -13.04 23.03
CA ALA A 521 -7.24 -13.96 23.12
C ALA A 521 -7.73 -14.25 24.56
N GLU A 522 -6.88 -14.07 25.55
CA GLU A 522 -7.17 -14.48 26.93
C GLU A 522 -6.98 -13.33 27.92
N ARG A 523 -5.76 -12.79 28.03
CA ARG A 523 -5.45 -11.84 29.13
C ARG A 523 -6.16 -10.50 29.00
N VAL A 524 -6.35 -9.99 27.79
CA VAL A 524 -7.06 -8.70 27.59
C VAL A 524 -8.55 -8.86 27.85
N PRO A 525 -9.26 -9.86 27.29
CA PRO A 525 -10.66 -10.10 27.64
C PRO A 525 -10.87 -10.34 29.13
N ASP A 526 -10.08 -11.25 29.73
CA ASP A 526 -10.23 -11.64 31.13
C ASP A 526 -9.88 -10.51 32.11
N GLY A 527 -8.82 -9.76 31.82
CA GLY A 527 -8.31 -8.70 32.69
C GLY A 527 -8.96 -7.34 32.54
N LEU A 528 -9.37 -6.98 31.34
CA LEU A 528 -9.89 -5.65 31.01
C LEU A 528 -11.34 -5.65 30.57
N GLY A 529 -11.95 -6.82 30.30
CA GLY A 529 -13.32 -6.94 29.81
C GLY A 529 -13.53 -6.34 28.42
N LEU A 530 -12.50 -6.31 27.58
CA LEU A 530 -12.50 -5.72 26.25
C LEU A 530 -12.66 -6.78 25.16
N ASP A 531 -13.28 -6.40 24.05
CA ASP A 531 -13.42 -7.25 22.87
C ASP A 531 -12.07 -7.41 22.15
N PRO A 532 -11.51 -8.64 22.05
CA PRO A 532 -10.22 -8.86 21.42
C PRO A 532 -10.19 -8.55 19.93
N VAL A 533 -11.33 -8.55 19.25
CA VAL A 533 -11.43 -8.28 17.81
C VAL A 533 -11.59 -6.77 17.55
N ARG A 534 -12.37 -6.07 18.38
CA ARG A 534 -12.71 -4.66 18.18
C ARG A 534 -11.78 -3.69 18.92
N ASP A 535 -11.39 -4.03 20.16
CA ASP A 535 -10.68 -3.12 21.07
C ASP A 535 -9.16 -3.30 21.09
N VAL A 536 -8.65 -4.39 20.50
CA VAL A 536 -7.21 -4.70 20.47
C VAL A 536 -6.66 -4.56 19.05
N GLN A 537 -5.52 -3.91 18.92
CA GLN A 537 -4.75 -3.89 17.67
C GLN A 537 -3.35 -4.43 17.90
N VAL A 538 -3.03 -5.51 17.20
CA VAL A 538 -1.65 -5.98 17.15
C VAL A 538 -0.88 -5.19 16.09
N LEU A 539 0.31 -4.70 16.44
CA LEU A 539 1.20 -3.96 15.55
C LEU A 539 2.51 -4.71 15.36
N ALA A 540 2.93 -4.89 14.12
CA ALA A 540 4.24 -5.45 13.81
C ALA A 540 4.91 -4.67 12.67
N PRO A 541 6.25 -4.51 12.70
CA PRO A 541 6.98 -3.77 11.68
C PRO A 541 7.00 -4.43 10.30
N MET A 542 6.98 -5.77 10.21
CA MET A 542 7.22 -6.51 8.98
C MET A 542 6.14 -7.57 8.72
N TYR A 543 5.93 -7.90 7.44
CA TYR A 543 4.95 -8.91 7.01
C TYR A 543 5.49 -10.33 7.11
N LYS A 544 6.56 -10.64 6.39
CA LYS A 544 7.08 -12.00 6.18
C LYS A 544 8.22 -12.33 7.15
N THR A 545 7.91 -12.54 8.41
CA THR A 545 8.83 -13.06 9.43
C THR A 545 8.08 -14.04 10.33
N ALA A 546 8.80 -14.84 11.14
CA ALA A 546 8.19 -15.80 12.05
C ALA A 546 7.23 -15.18 13.09
N VAL A 547 7.32 -13.87 13.33
CA VAL A 547 6.41 -13.09 14.19
C VAL A 547 5.91 -11.86 13.42
N GLY A 548 5.80 -11.99 12.09
CA GLY A 548 5.32 -10.96 11.17
C GLY A 548 3.81 -10.91 11.08
N ILE A 549 3.32 -9.89 10.36
CA ILE A 549 1.89 -9.60 10.23
C ILE A 549 1.12 -10.79 9.66
N ASP A 550 1.66 -11.47 8.64
CA ASP A 550 0.98 -12.59 7.98
C ASP A 550 0.75 -13.74 8.95
N VAL A 551 1.79 -14.19 9.65
CA VAL A 551 1.72 -15.28 10.66
C VAL A 551 0.84 -14.86 11.84
N LEU A 552 0.95 -13.61 12.31
CA LEU A 552 0.11 -13.10 13.39
C LEU A 552 -1.38 -13.12 13.02
N ASN A 553 -1.73 -12.69 11.80
CA ASN A 553 -3.12 -12.72 11.34
C ASN A 553 -3.67 -14.15 11.26
N GLU A 554 -2.91 -15.08 10.70
CA GLU A 554 -3.30 -16.50 10.63
C GLU A 554 -3.55 -17.10 12.02
N ARG A 555 -2.62 -16.89 12.95
CA ARG A 555 -2.72 -17.43 14.31
C ARG A 555 -3.82 -16.77 15.14
N LEU A 556 -4.01 -15.47 15.00
CA LEU A 556 -5.09 -14.74 15.69
C LEU A 556 -6.45 -15.11 15.13
N GLN A 557 -6.62 -15.22 13.81
CA GLN A 557 -7.86 -15.71 13.21
C GLN A 557 -8.21 -17.10 13.72
N ALA A 558 -7.26 -18.03 13.67
CA ALA A 558 -7.48 -19.41 14.14
C ALA A 558 -7.86 -19.47 15.63
N ARG A 559 -7.40 -18.52 16.46
CA ARG A 559 -7.68 -18.50 17.91
C ARG A 559 -8.94 -17.71 18.27
N LEU A 560 -9.22 -16.61 17.58
CA LEU A 560 -10.33 -15.69 17.88
C LEU A 560 -11.60 -16.03 17.11
N ASN A 561 -11.48 -16.60 15.93
CA ASN A 561 -12.59 -16.94 15.05
C ASN A 561 -12.46 -18.37 14.47
N PRO A 562 -12.30 -19.41 15.34
CA PRO A 562 -12.09 -20.80 14.90
C PRO A 562 -13.30 -21.38 14.16
N ASP A 563 -14.51 -21.01 14.60
CA ASP A 563 -15.78 -21.56 14.12
C ASP A 563 -16.49 -20.63 13.11
N GLY A 564 -15.83 -19.54 12.69
CA GLY A 564 -16.37 -18.62 11.69
C GLY A 564 -16.63 -19.32 10.37
N ARG A 565 -17.84 -19.15 9.79
CA ARG A 565 -18.22 -19.72 8.50
C ARG A 565 -17.27 -19.18 7.42
N PRO A 566 -16.68 -20.06 6.58
CA PRO A 566 -15.86 -19.63 5.44
C PRO A 566 -16.63 -18.67 4.54
N ALA A 567 -15.93 -17.69 3.98
CA ALA A 567 -16.47 -16.61 3.18
C ALA A 567 -15.50 -16.18 2.09
N LEU A 568 -16.00 -15.57 1.04
CA LEU A 568 -15.24 -15.05 -0.09
C LEU A 568 -14.28 -16.12 -0.68
N ASN A 569 -14.83 -17.28 -1.05
CA ASN A 569 -14.07 -18.43 -1.57
C ASN A 569 -12.97 -18.89 -0.59
N ASP A 570 -13.31 -19.09 0.66
CA ASP A 570 -12.43 -19.54 1.75
C ASP A 570 -11.26 -18.59 2.13
N ARG A 571 -11.24 -17.37 1.59
CA ARG A 571 -10.21 -16.36 1.94
C ARG A 571 -10.34 -15.85 3.37
N PHE A 572 -11.57 -15.73 3.86
CA PHE A 572 -11.90 -15.16 5.17
C PHE A 572 -12.96 -16.01 5.87
N ARG A 573 -13.33 -15.56 7.06
CA ARG A 573 -14.45 -16.13 7.84
C ARG A 573 -15.38 -15.02 8.28
N VAL A 574 -16.67 -15.29 8.31
CA VAL A 574 -17.65 -14.38 8.93
C VAL A 574 -17.23 -14.08 10.36
N GLY A 575 -17.19 -12.79 10.73
CA GLY A 575 -16.65 -12.29 12.00
C GLY A 575 -15.19 -11.82 11.93
N ASP A 576 -14.48 -12.01 10.82
CA ASP A 576 -13.11 -11.54 10.69
C ASP A 576 -13.01 -10.01 10.68
N ARG A 577 -11.93 -9.52 11.27
CA ARG A 577 -11.50 -8.14 11.15
C ARG A 577 -10.63 -7.96 9.92
N LEU A 578 -11.04 -7.05 9.04
CA LEU A 578 -10.43 -6.81 7.74
C LEU A 578 -9.95 -5.36 7.61
N ILE A 579 -9.00 -5.14 6.68
CA ILE A 579 -8.51 -3.82 6.28
C ILE A 579 -8.53 -3.69 4.77
N GLN A 580 -9.03 -2.57 4.27
CA GLN A 580 -8.91 -2.19 2.88
C GLN A 580 -7.48 -1.73 2.59
N THR A 581 -6.86 -2.25 1.52
CA THR A 581 -5.46 -1.94 1.20
C THR A 581 -5.27 -0.94 0.07
N ARG A 582 -6.34 -0.62 -0.68
CA ARG A 582 -6.40 0.41 -1.72
C ARG A 582 -7.66 1.25 -1.56
N ASN A 583 -7.69 2.42 -2.18
CA ASN A 583 -8.90 3.24 -2.19
C ASN A 583 -9.96 2.62 -3.11
N ALA A 584 -11.14 2.37 -2.58
CA ALA A 584 -12.35 1.97 -3.31
C ALA A 584 -13.40 3.07 -3.12
N HIS A 585 -13.27 4.12 -3.92
CA HIS A 585 -14.08 5.35 -3.77
C HIS A 585 -15.58 5.10 -3.95
N GLU A 586 -15.96 4.20 -4.84
CA GLU A 586 -17.35 3.85 -5.11
C GLU A 586 -18.01 3.16 -3.92
N LEU A 587 -17.25 2.35 -3.19
CA LEU A 587 -17.68 1.69 -1.96
C LEU A 587 -17.57 2.59 -0.71
N GLY A 588 -16.93 3.75 -0.81
CA GLY A 588 -16.61 4.59 0.34
C GLY A 588 -15.51 4.03 1.24
N LEU A 589 -14.81 2.96 0.81
CA LEU A 589 -13.69 2.35 1.54
C LEU A 589 -12.37 2.99 1.09
N MET A 590 -11.62 3.49 2.05
CA MET A 590 -10.29 4.06 1.80
C MET A 590 -9.19 3.10 2.24
N ASN A 591 -8.00 3.26 1.68
CA ASN A 591 -6.83 2.55 2.17
C ASN A 591 -6.64 2.79 3.68
N GLY A 592 -6.58 1.70 4.44
CA GLY A 592 -6.53 1.72 5.91
C GLY A 592 -7.89 1.65 6.60
N SER A 593 -9.02 1.68 5.89
CA SER A 593 -10.34 1.47 6.49
C SER A 593 -10.42 0.06 7.11
N ILE A 594 -10.79 -0.01 8.37
CA ILE A 594 -11.08 -1.28 9.05
C ILE A 594 -12.56 -1.59 8.92
N CYS A 595 -12.85 -2.84 8.67
CA CYS A 595 -14.21 -3.38 8.61
C CYS A 595 -14.25 -4.79 9.23
N PHE A 596 -15.46 -5.28 9.46
CA PHE A 596 -15.72 -6.61 9.99
C PHE A 596 -16.62 -7.35 9.01
N LEU A 597 -16.28 -8.57 8.68
CA LEU A 597 -17.08 -9.39 7.78
C LEU A 597 -18.34 -9.88 8.49
N ALA A 598 -19.47 -9.23 8.22
CA ALA A 598 -20.73 -9.54 8.88
C ALA A 598 -21.46 -10.72 8.25
N GLU A 599 -21.47 -10.79 6.91
CA GLU A 599 -22.20 -11.81 6.16
C GLU A 599 -21.52 -12.11 4.83
N ASP A 600 -21.69 -13.32 4.34
CA ASP A 600 -21.27 -13.77 3.01
C ASP A 600 -22.49 -14.32 2.27
N ASP A 601 -22.77 -13.78 1.08
CA ASP A 601 -23.86 -14.19 0.21
C ASP A 601 -23.29 -14.72 -1.13
N PRO A 602 -23.02 -16.04 -1.20
CA PRO A 602 -22.48 -16.65 -2.40
C PRO A 602 -23.43 -16.61 -3.60
N ASP A 603 -24.74 -16.50 -3.38
CA ASP A 603 -25.73 -16.49 -4.46
C ASP A 603 -25.71 -15.13 -5.20
N GLU A 604 -25.46 -14.05 -4.48
CA GLU A 604 -25.29 -12.70 -5.02
C GLU A 604 -23.82 -12.35 -5.31
N GLU A 605 -22.87 -13.27 -5.07
CA GLU A 605 -21.42 -13.06 -5.16
C GLU A 605 -20.96 -11.78 -4.43
N ALA A 606 -21.43 -11.57 -3.20
CA ALA A 606 -21.18 -10.37 -2.40
C ALA A 606 -20.94 -10.69 -0.93
N VAL A 607 -20.24 -9.81 -0.25
CA VAL A 607 -20.08 -9.80 1.22
C VAL A 607 -20.69 -8.56 1.84
N VAL A 608 -21.19 -8.70 3.05
CA VAL A 608 -21.62 -7.56 3.88
C VAL A 608 -20.52 -7.24 4.88
N LEU A 609 -19.99 -6.02 4.79
CA LEU A 609 -18.99 -5.49 5.72
C LEU A 609 -19.64 -4.50 6.68
N GLU A 610 -19.40 -4.67 7.97
CA GLU A 610 -19.65 -3.65 9.00
C GLU A 610 -18.41 -2.76 9.10
N THR A 611 -18.55 -1.47 8.91
CA THR A 611 -17.45 -0.52 9.09
C THR A 611 -17.23 -0.23 10.59
N ASP A 612 -16.04 0.23 10.98
CA ASP A 612 -15.72 0.54 12.39
C ASP A 612 -16.58 1.68 12.98
N ASP A 613 -17.37 2.31 12.14
CA ASP A 613 -18.35 3.34 12.50
C ASP A 613 -19.80 2.81 12.63
N GLY A 614 -19.99 1.54 12.47
CA GLY A 614 -21.30 0.89 12.55
C GLY A 614 -22.13 1.02 11.27
N GLY A 615 -21.54 1.50 10.17
CA GLY A 615 -22.15 1.43 8.84
C GLY A 615 -22.13 0.02 8.28
N SER A 616 -23.01 -0.27 7.32
CA SER A 616 -23.02 -1.54 6.58
C SER A 616 -22.83 -1.29 5.11
N LEU A 617 -21.98 -2.08 4.47
CA LEU A 617 -21.66 -1.99 3.05
C LEU A 617 -21.77 -3.37 2.41
N VAL A 618 -22.43 -3.44 1.25
CA VAL A 618 -22.43 -4.62 0.40
C VAL A 618 -21.30 -4.47 -0.63
N VAL A 619 -20.39 -5.44 -0.66
CA VAL A 619 -19.19 -5.42 -1.50
C VAL A 619 -19.19 -6.63 -2.40
N PRO A 620 -19.26 -6.48 -3.74
CA PRO A 620 -19.12 -7.56 -4.69
C PRO A 620 -17.76 -8.28 -4.56
N TYR A 621 -17.70 -9.56 -4.87
CA TYR A 621 -16.48 -10.38 -4.73
C TYR A 621 -15.31 -9.86 -5.57
N ASP A 622 -15.57 -9.35 -6.76
CA ASP A 622 -14.56 -8.75 -7.63
C ASP A 622 -13.96 -7.45 -7.09
N GLU A 623 -14.72 -6.71 -6.28
CA GLU A 623 -14.26 -5.51 -5.59
C GLU A 623 -13.61 -5.79 -4.21
N ALA A 624 -13.77 -7.02 -3.69
CA ALA A 624 -13.19 -7.44 -2.41
C ALA A 624 -11.72 -7.89 -2.51
N ALA A 625 -11.10 -7.81 -3.70
CA ALA A 625 -9.72 -8.27 -3.94
C ALA A 625 -8.67 -7.60 -3.02
N ASP A 626 -8.89 -6.35 -2.65
CA ASP A 626 -7.97 -5.56 -1.82
C ASP A 626 -8.24 -5.65 -0.31
N LEU A 627 -9.15 -6.50 0.14
CA LEU A 627 -9.36 -6.80 1.56
C LEU A 627 -8.28 -7.76 2.08
N ARG A 628 -7.80 -7.53 3.31
CA ARG A 628 -6.84 -8.39 4.01
C ARG A 628 -7.25 -8.52 5.49
N LEU A 629 -6.80 -9.61 6.15
CA LEU A 629 -6.95 -9.75 7.60
C LEU A 629 -6.27 -8.60 8.34
N ALA A 630 -6.85 -8.14 9.44
CA ALA A 630 -6.41 -6.97 10.19
C ALA A 630 -6.36 -7.15 11.71
N TYR A 631 -6.29 -8.35 12.21
CA TYR A 631 -5.97 -8.61 13.63
C TYR A 631 -4.59 -8.03 13.97
N ALA A 632 -3.63 -8.18 13.04
CA ALA A 632 -2.33 -7.53 13.07
C ALA A 632 -2.14 -6.67 11.81
N ILE A 633 -1.60 -5.45 11.99
CA ILE A 633 -1.29 -4.51 10.90
C ILE A 633 0.10 -3.88 11.10
N SER A 634 0.61 -3.23 10.06
CA SER A 634 1.86 -2.46 10.20
C SER A 634 1.64 -1.18 11.01
N VAL A 635 2.70 -0.72 11.69
CA VAL A 635 2.67 0.55 12.43
C VAL A 635 2.32 1.73 11.50
N HIS A 636 2.76 1.70 10.23
CA HIS A 636 2.39 2.71 9.23
C HIS A 636 0.88 2.78 8.99
N LYS A 637 0.22 1.60 8.88
CA LYS A 637 -1.24 1.52 8.70
C LYS A 637 -2.04 1.89 9.95
N SER A 638 -1.41 1.98 11.11
CA SER A 638 -2.04 2.44 12.35
C SER A 638 -1.97 3.95 12.56
N GLN A 639 -1.30 4.70 11.69
CA GLN A 639 -1.26 6.16 11.77
C GLN A 639 -2.67 6.75 11.64
N GLY A 640 -2.98 7.79 12.40
CA GLY A 640 -4.33 8.37 12.49
C GLY A 640 -5.36 7.51 13.24
N CYS A 641 -4.98 6.31 13.72
CA CYS A 641 -5.84 5.45 14.53
C CYS A 641 -5.45 5.49 16.00
N GLU A 642 -6.43 5.33 16.88
CA GLU A 642 -6.19 5.04 18.30
C GLU A 642 -7.16 3.95 18.74
N VAL A 643 -6.66 3.02 19.54
CA VAL A 643 -7.45 1.87 20.04
C VAL A 643 -7.27 1.72 21.55
N PRO A 644 -8.22 1.10 22.24
CA PRO A 644 -8.09 0.88 23.67
C PRO A 644 -6.79 0.15 24.06
N VAL A 645 -6.44 -0.94 23.35
CA VAL A 645 -5.24 -1.74 23.64
C VAL A 645 -4.38 -1.91 22.40
N VAL A 646 -3.10 -1.64 22.55
CA VAL A 646 -2.07 -1.94 21.54
C VAL A 646 -1.15 -3.03 22.05
N VAL A 647 -0.95 -4.08 21.24
CA VAL A 647 0.10 -5.09 21.44
C VAL A 647 1.10 -4.94 20.30
N CYS A 648 2.32 -4.45 20.60
CA CYS A 648 3.32 -4.18 19.57
C CYS A 648 4.49 -5.15 19.67
N VAL A 649 4.85 -5.77 18.53
CA VAL A 649 6.00 -6.66 18.43
C VAL A 649 7.29 -5.87 18.30
N CYS A 650 8.19 -6.04 19.26
CA CYS A 650 9.52 -5.42 19.31
C CYS A 650 10.61 -6.51 19.39
N HIS A 651 10.87 -7.19 18.25
CA HIS A 651 11.77 -8.33 18.16
C HIS A 651 12.89 -8.10 17.12
N ARG A 652 14.09 -8.69 17.33
CA ARG A 652 15.24 -8.51 16.43
C ARG A 652 15.00 -9.00 15.00
N SER A 653 14.09 -9.95 14.79
CA SER A 653 13.67 -10.34 13.42
C SER A 653 13.16 -9.16 12.59
N HIS A 654 12.74 -8.07 13.24
CA HIS A 654 12.28 -6.82 12.61
C HIS A 654 13.33 -5.70 12.60
N SER A 655 14.59 -5.99 12.90
CA SER A 655 15.66 -4.99 13.10
C SER A 655 15.82 -4.00 11.93
N ARG A 656 15.48 -4.40 10.69
CA ARG A 656 15.56 -3.52 9.51
C ARG A 656 14.65 -2.29 9.61
N LEU A 657 13.47 -2.42 10.23
CA LEU A 657 12.45 -1.37 10.33
C LEU A 657 12.29 -0.79 11.73
N LEU A 658 12.88 -1.44 12.76
CA LEU A 658 12.82 -0.90 14.11
C LEU A 658 13.57 0.43 14.19
N SER A 659 12.84 1.48 14.55
CA SER A 659 13.36 2.84 14.72
C SER A 659 12.58 3.60 15.79
N ARG A 660 13.15 4.69 16.27
CA ARG A 660 12.54 5.56 17.28
C ARG A 660 11.16 6.09 16.85
N PRO A 661 10.99 6.66 15.65
CA PRO A 661 9.69 7.15 15.21
C PRO A 661 8.65 6.02 15.08
N LEU A 662 9.08 4.81 14.66
CA LEU A 662 8.19 3.67 14.57
C LEU A 662 7.69 3.23 15.93
N LEU A 663 8.60 3.10 16.91
CA LEU A 663 8.24 2.70 18.28
C LEU A 663 7.38 3.77 18.96
N TYR A 664 7.74 5.04 18.81
CA TYR A 664 6.98 6.18 19.31
C TYR A 664 5.55 6.18 18.74
N THR A 665 5.42 6.04 17.42
CA THR A 665 4.11 5.97 16.76
C THR A 665 3.29 4.80 17.28
N ALA A 666 3.88 3.61 17.43
CA ALA A 666 3.18 2.43 17.94
C ALA A 666 2.64 2.65 19.36
N ILE A 667 3.47 3.18 20.26
CA ILE A 667 3.09 3.44 21.67
C ILE A 667 1.94 4.45 21.74
N THR A 668 2.01 5.51 20.93
CA THR A 668 1.00 6.58 20.92
C THR A 668 -0.34 6.18 20.30
N ARG A 669 -0.49 4.97 19.79
CA ARG A 669 -1.78 4.44 19.31
C ARG A 669 -2.66 3.90 20.44
N ALA A 670 -2.09 3.61 21.62
CA ALA A 670 -2.82 3.07 22.76
C ALA A 670 -3.53 4.14 23.58
N LYS A 671 -4.83 3.92 23.88
CA LYS A 671 -5.63 4.80 24.78
C LYS A 671 -5.61 4.37 26.22
N ARG A 672 -5.61 3.05 26.48
CA ARG A 672 -5.74 2.47 27.83
C ARG A 672 -4.57 1.58 28.23
N THR A 673 -4.07 0.77 27.30
CA THR A 673 -2.99 -0.16 27.60
C THR A 673 -2.10 -0.38 26.38
N CYS A 674 -0.78 -0.27 26.58
CA CYS A 674 0.22 -0.61 25.58
C CYS A 674 1.10 -1.75 26.10
N VAL A 675 1.22 -2.82 25.33
CA VAL A 675 2.10 -3.96 25.63
C VAL A 675 3.13 -4.13 24.53
N LEU A 676 4.40 -3.95 24.84
CA LEU A 676 5.48 -4.32 23.94
C LEU A 676 5.88 -5.78 24.21
N VAL A 677 5.94 -6.60 23.16
CA VAL A 677 6.33 -8.01 23.24
C VAL A 677 7.58 -8.25 22.42
N GLY A 678 8.65 -8.72 23.03
CA GLY A 678 9.88 -9.03 22.30
C GLY A 678 11.15 -9.00 23.15
N GLU A 679 12.24 -8.50 22.57
CA GLU A 679 13.56 -8.50 23.20
C GLU A 679 13.97 -7.11 23.67
N ARG A 680 14.57 -7.03 24.87
CA ARG A 680 15.11 -5.76 25.40
C ARG A 680 16.15 -5.14 24.44
N GLY A 681 17.01 -5.94 23.83
CA GLY A 681 17.98 -5.45 22.85
C GLY A 681 17.35 -4.93 21.56
N ALA A 682 16.15 -5.38 21.18
CA ALA A 682 15.39 -4.82 20.06
C ALA A 682 14.76 -3.47 20.44
N LEU A 683 14.27 -3.33 21.66
CA LEU A 683 13.78 -2.07 22.21
C LEU A 683 14.89 -1.01 22.24
N GLU A 684 16.07 -1.36 22.78
CA GLU A 684 17.22 -0.46 22.82
C GLU A 684 17.71 -0.05 21.42
N LEU A 685 17.71 -1.00 20.45
CA LEU A 685 18.04 -0.71 19.06
C LEU A 685 17.05 0.29 18.45
N ALA A 686 15.75 0.05 18.64
CA ALA A 686 14.70 0.93 18.13
C ALA A 686 14.85 2.37 18.69
N VAL A 687 15.09 2.50 19.99
CA VAL A 687 15.23 3.81 20.65
C VAL A 687 16.45 4.59 20.13
N ARG A 688 17.58 3.91 19.88
CA ARG A 688 18.83 4.55 19.40
C ARG A 688 18.75 4.96 17.95
N ARG A 689 17.96 4.26 17.12
CA ARG A 689 17.93 4.44 15.68
C ARG A 689 16.92 5.52 15.29
N ASP A 690 17.44 6.63 14.78
CA ASP A 690 16.62 7.75 14.29
C ASP A 690 16.68 7.81 12.75
N ASP A 691 15.81 7.08 12.08
CA ASP A 691 15.76 7.03 10.62
C ASP A 691 14.99 8.20 10.00
N ALA A 692 14.27 9.00 10.81
CA ALA A 692 13.53 10.16 10.32
C ALA A 692 14.46 11.25 9.75
N GLY A 693 15.70 11.32 10.25
CA GLY A 693 16.72 12.28 9.79
C GLY A 693 17.39 11.90 8.48
N THR A 694 17.26 10.66 8.01
CA THR A 694 18.02 10.14 6.85
C THR A 694 17.36 10.38 5.49
N ARG A 695 16.17 11.00 5.45
CA ARG A 695 15.52 11.32 4.18
C ARG A 695 16.18 12.50 3.50
N PHE A 696 16.64 12.29 2.27
CA PHE A 696 17.08 13.38 1.41
C PHE A 696 15.87 14.18 0.93
N SER A 697 15.76 15.43 1.41
CA SER A 697 14.77 16.43 1.00
C SER A 697 15.42 17.79 0.99
N SER A 698 15.21 18.58 -0.05
CA SER A 698 15.70 19.95 -0.13
C SER A 698 14.64 20.98 0.23
N LEU A 699 13.43 20.57 0.58
CA LEU A 699 12.31 21.47 0.83
C LEU A 699 12.64 22.48 1.96
N ALA A 700 13.22 22.02 3.08
CA ALA A 700 13.60 22.92 4.17
C ALA A 700 14.62 23.99 3.73
N ALA A 701 15.62 23.59 2.92
CA ALA A 701 16.61 24.53 2.38
C ALA A 701 15.97 25.53 1.40
N ARG A 702 15.07 25.07 0.52
CA ARG A 702 14.32 25.91 -0.42
C ARG A 702 13.41 26.91 0.31
N LEU A 703 12.77 26.48 1.40
CA LEU A 703 11.94 27.32 2.24
C LEU A 703 12.77 28.42 2.95
N ALA A 704 13.97 28.11 3.38
CA ALA A 704 14.86 29.05 4.09
C ALA A 704 15.56 30.07 3.17
N LEU A 705 15.48 29.91 1.84
CA LEU A 705 16.05 30.89 0.90
C LEU A 705 15.35 32.24 1.10
N LYS A 706 16.12 33.29 1.40
CA LYS A 706 15.63 34.67 1.43
C LYS A 706 15.42 35.15 -0.02
N ASN A 707 14.29 35.80 -0.27
CA ASN A 707 14.01 36.46 -1.55
C ASN A 707 15.01 37.59 -1.79
#